data_b5d6c8cf19e31b5aa95cf09358f1045f
#
_entry.id   b5d6c8cf19e31b5aa95cf09358f1045f
#
_cell.length_a   1.000
_cell.length_b   1.000
_cell.length_c   1.000
_cell.angle_alpha   90.00
_cell.angle_beta   90.00
_cell.angle_gamma   90.00
#
_symmetry.space_group_name_H-M   'P 1'
#
loop_
_entity.id
_entity.type
_entity.pdbx_description
1 polymer ?
#
loop_
_entity_poly.entity_id
_entity_poly.type
_entity_poly.pdbx_seq_one_letter_code
_entity_poly.pdbx_strand_id
1 'polypeptide(L)'
;MRKGIKILGKVFSAAVLLLIIVPVALSLLLDIPAVQNYAVHRAARFVSRKLETTVSIDRVDIGIFSKVRVKGFYVEDYQRDTLLYVGKLDAFITSFGIFGGGLELSRGEIADARLYLRQTPGGEMNIKQIVDRISDPDKPKKGNFRLSLKKASIENMDLCLERLDHRDPEHGIDFSHMHLYGITARVDDFTIDGQAIYTSIVAFSARERSGFVLNHLAGRFYMTQGCLGFENASIITPRSNVNFPFVSLAGDSWAQYKDFIGEVRIDASMRNTTVSTDDIAFFAPKLRDWHVDFTDVNVEVAGVVSDFTGRIRSMQIGEGMTLVADASVKGLPDIRKTRFDLSVPRLRSTARAVDELALGIAGRKLSDKLVGVLGNSGQIDLNARFRGLLSSFDMQLGAATGVGNVSCNLKMAPVKGGLSSVRGDVETRNLRLGELLDRRDLLGNATLTAYVDGVIGRGVADANVVGNVTQLGFNGYVYDSLRLDGRLRNREFDGRITARDPNLDFDFFGTVDLNDSVPRYDFTMDLRHADLARLHVNRRDSVSQLSGRIVAAAGGRSLDDLNGRIQVTDARYRYNDKEIAAASMTVTGENSERSKFVELRSDFADVTFRSKTSYRTVFEYLRRSAWKYLPMLGGEKWEETPSERKAAVANDFSLLSVNIRNFNPVADAVSTGLQIADGSSLQLLFNPASDQLSLKAASEYIERRRMLATRLSVNASNRGDSLAVYASAEDLYAGVLHLPRLSLTGGARQNRVQLSAGFDDTLRRVSGLVGFRAAVADEHGPNGRVVDLRILPSHITRGDKTWQIFARKILLDTAQVVIDKFYVMNREQELLLDGVASRSREDSVTLSLHNFDLAPFAQVAERMGYYIEGRTNGSAAMKSVLRGGEITADILLDSVE
;
A
#
# COMPACT_ATOMS: atom_id res chain seq x y z
N MET A 1 1.70 -45.56 2.32
CA MET A 1 2.18 -45.88 0.96
C MET A 1 3.25 -47.01 0.92
N ARG A 2 4.11 -47.14 1.96
CA ARG A 2 5.29 -48.05 1.94
C ARG A 2 5.05 -49.57 1.87
N LYS A 3 3.91 -50.09 2.34
CA LYS A 3 3.57 -51.52 2.29
C LYS A 3 2.62 -51.88 1.13
N GLY A 4 1.88 -50.92 0.57
CA GLY A 4 0.83 -51.17 -0.43
C GLY A 4 1.34 -51.66 -1.78
N ILE A 5 2.37 -51.03 -2.36
CA ILE A 5 2.86 -51.33 -3.72
C ILE A 5 3.50 -52.72 -3.84
N LYS A 6 4.21 -53.20 -2.79
CA LYS A 6 4.76 -54.59 -2.79
C LYS A 6 3.69 -55.67 -2.71
N ILE A 7 2.65 -55.35 -1.92
CA ILE A 7 1.53 -56.27 -1.76
C ILE A 7 0.71 -56.28 -3.04
N LEU A 8 0.49 -55.12 -3.66
CA LEU A 8 -0.27 -55.02 -4.92
C LEU A 8 0.38 -55.80 -6.07
N GLY A 9 1.68 -55.73 -6.24
CA GLY A 9 2.38 -56.51 -7.29
C GLY A 9 2.34 -58.02 -7.06
N LYS A 10 2.59 -58.44 -5.80
CA LYS A 10 2.50 -59.87 -5.43
C LYS A 10 1.06 -60.38 -5.45
N VAL A 11 0.11 -59.53 -4.97
CA VAL A 11 -1.30 -59.86 -4.94
C VAL A 11 -1.89 -59.86 -6.35
N PHE A 12 -1.53 -58.91 -7.21
CA PHE A 12 -1.93 -58.92 -8.63
C PHE A 12 -1.38 -60.16 -9.36
N SER A 13 -0.11 -60.50 -9.17
CA SER A 13 0.47 -61.73 -9.76
C SER A 13 -0.19 -62.99 -9.20
N ALA A 14 -0.49 -63.03 -7.92
CA ALA A 14 -1.19 -64.13 -7.27
C ALA A 14 -2.67 -64.25 -7.69
N ALA A 15 -3.36 -63.11 -7.85
CA ALA A 15 -4.73 -63.04 -8.34
C ALA A 15 -4.82 -63.48 -9.81
N VAL A 16 -3.90 -63.03 -10.66
CA VAL A 16 -3.79 -63.49 -12.05
C VAL A 16 -3.46 -64.98 -12.10
N LEU A 17 -2.54 -65.44 -11.25
CA LEU A 17 -2.22 -66.83 -11.13
C LEU A 17 -3.45 -67.67 -10.69
N LEU A 18 -4.17 -67.20 -9.69
CA LEU A 18 -5.38 -67.88 -9.19
C LEU A 18 -6.51 -67.83 -10.23
N LEU A 19 -6.71 -66.69 -10.87
CA LEU A 19 -7.83 -66.43 -11.77
C LEU A 19 -7.69 -67.15 -13.13
N ILE A 20 -6.46 -67.37 -13.56
CA ILE A 20 -6.18 -67.99 -14.88
C ILE A 20 -5.71 -69.44 -14.74
N ILE A 21 -4.77 -69.71 -13.83
CA ILE A 21 -4.11 -71.04 -13.73
C ILE A 21 -5.02 -72.09 -13.11
N VAL A 22 -5.83 -71.73 -12.10
CA VAL A 22 -6.70 -72.70 -11.46
C VAL A 22 -7.80 -73.21 -12.39
N PRO A 23 -8.54 -72.36 -13.11
CA PRO A 23 -9.52 -72.80 -14.08
C PRO A 23 -8.90 -73.53 -15.28
N VAL A 24 -7.76 -73.09 -15.78
CA VAL A 24 -7.08 -73.70 -16.91
C VAL A 24 -6.45 -75.01 -16.54
N ALA A 25 -5.83 -75.15 -15.38
CA ALA A 25 -5.34 -76.47 -14.88
C ALA A 25 -6.47 -77.50 -14.66
N LEU A 26 -7.64 -76.94 -14.19
CA LEU A 26 -8.85 -77.74 -14.05
C LEU A 26 -9.40 -78.22 -15.39
N SER A 27 -9.39 -77.37 -16.40
CA SER A 27 -9.93 -77.65 -17.76
C SER A 27 -9.12 -78.68 -18.55
N LEU A 28 -7.80 -78.68 -18.35
CA LEU A 28 -6.87 -79.59 -19.02
C LEU A 28 -6.94 -81.00 -18.50
N LEU A 29 -7.48 -81.22 -17.33
CA LEU A 29 -7.79 -82.58 -16.79
C LEU A 29 -9.08 -83.17 -17.39
N LEU A 30 -9.76 -82.45 -18.31
CA LEU A 30 -11.13 -82.71 -18.69
C LEU A 30 -11.37 -82.97 -20.20
N ASP A 31 -10.45 -83.50 -20.94
CA ASP A 31 -10.50 -83.74 -22.39
C ASP A 31 -11.61 -84.67 -22.88
N ILE A 32 -12.59 -85.03 -22.03
CA ILE A 32 -13.68 -86.00 -22.38
C ILE A 32 -15.06 -85.32 -22.15
N PRO A 33 -15.92 -85.12 -23.19
CA PRO A 33 -17.20 -84.34 -23.05
C PRO A 33 -18.25 -84.94 -22.13
N ALA A 34 -18.31 -86.18 -21.88
CA ALA A 34 -19.30 -86.85 -20.99
C ALA A 34 -18.95 -86.73 -19.50
N VAL A 35 -17.74 -86.29 -19.15
CA VAL A 35 -17.22 -86.27 -17.80
C VAL A 35 -17.14 -84.78 -17.29
N GLN A 36 -17.37 -83.82 -18.17
CA GLN A 36 -17.13 -82.40 -17.88
C GLN A 36 -17.83 -81.86 -16.59
N ASN A 37 -19.15 -82.02 -16.47
CA ASN A 37 -19.86 -81.52 -15.30
C ASN A 37 -19.59 -82.33 -14.00
N TYR A 38 -19.51 -83.60 -14.07
CA TYR A 38 -19.22 -84.46 -12.92
C TYR A 38 -17.78 -84.22 -12.41
N ALA A 39 -16.85 -84.16 -13.34
CA ALA A 39 -15.45 -83.92 -13.04
C ALA A 39 -15.17 -82.48 -12.53
N VAL A 40 -15.87 -81.49 -13.01
CA VAL A 40 -15.75 -80.07 -12.54
C VAL A 40 -16.13 -79.99 -11.06
N HIS A 41 -17.27 -80.56 -10.64
CA HIS A 41 -17.67 -80.51 -9.27
C HIS A 41 -16.77 -81.43 -8.39
N ARG A 42 -16.19 -82.43 -8.91
CA ARG A 42 -15.22 -83.33 -8.18
C ARG A 42 -13.85 -82.63 -8.07
N ALA A 43 -13.41 -81.90 -9.11
CA ALA A 43 -12.18 -81.13 -9.14
C ALA A 43 -12.33 -79.91 -8.22
N ALA A 44 -13.43 -79.17 -8.24
CA ALA A 44 -13.75 -78.09 -7.33
C ALA A 44 -13.69 -78.58 -5.87
N ARG A 45 -14.29 -79.77 -5.59
CA ARG A 45 -14.21 -80.37 -4.25
C ARG A 45 -12.79 -80.84 -3.87
N PHE A 46 -11.98 -81.31 -4.82
CA PHE A 46 -10.58 -81.63 -4.59
C PHE A 46 -9.79 -80.36 -4.26
N VAL A 47 -9.96 -79.26 -5.06
CA VAL A 47 -9.30 -78.01 -4.82
C VAL A 47 -9.76 -77.40 -3.49
N SER A 48 -11.06 -77.43 -3.21
CA SER A 48 -11.61 -77.02 -1.91
C SER A 48 -10.97 -77.77 -0.73
N ARG A 49 -10.79 -79.06 -0.84
CA ARG A 49 -10.11 -79.87 0.19
C ARG A 49 -8.62 -79.55 0.33
N LYS A 50 -7.93 -79.24 -0.80
CA LYS A 50 -6.52 -78.91 -0.79
C LYS A 50 -6.29 -77.52 -0.24
N LEU A 51 -7.19 -76.60 -0.51
CA LEU A 51 -7.13 -75.18 -0.04
C LEU A 51 -7.78 -75.01 1.33
N GLU A 52 -8.49 -76.08 1.81
CA GLU A 52 -9.30 -76.02 3.06
C GLU A 52 -10.28 -74.86 3.11
N THR A 53 -10.78 -74.43 1.93
CA THR A 53 -11.78 -73.40 1.79
C THR A 53 -12.75 -73.70 0.64
N THR A 54 -13.88 -73.05 0.58
CA THR A 54 -14.87 -73.32 -0.47
C THR A 54 -14.38 -72.82 -1.80
N VAL A 55 -14.29 -73.68 -2.78
CA VAL A 55 -14.12 -73.34 -4.17
C VAL A 55 -15.25 -73.93 -4.96
N SER A 56 -16.02 -73.09 -5.70
CA SER A 56 -17.12 -73.55 -6.51
C SER A 56 -17.04 -73.03 -7.94
N ILE A 57 -17.61 -73.77 -8.86
CA ILE A 57 -17.73 -73.38 -10.26
C ILE A 57 -19.13 -73.83 -10.71
N ASP A 58 -19.89 -72.90 -11.24
CA ASP A 58 -21.24 -73.21 -11.69
C ASP A 58 -21.21 -74.04 -12.97
N ARG A 59 -20.37 -73.60 -13.95
CA ARG A 59 -20.29 -74.25 -15.21
C ARG A 59 -18.93 -74.09 -15.88
N VAL A 60 -18.40 -75.10 -16.51
CA VAL A 60 -17.27 -75.03 -17.45
C VAL A 60 -17.72 -75.61 -18.81
N ASP A 61 -17.51 -74.82 -19.84
CA ASP A 61 -17.72 -75.25 -21.25
C ASP A 61 -16.37 -75.22 -21.95
N ILE A 62 -15.93 -76.34 -22.41
CA ILE A 62 -14.72 -76.49 -23.24
C ILE A 62 -15.20 -76.61 -24.68
N GLY A 63 -14.85 -75.65 -25.53
CA GLY A 63 -15.22 -75.65 -26.93
C GLY A 63 -14.18 -76.25 -27.85
N ILE A 64 -14.60 -76.53 -29.05
CA ILE A 64 -13.70 -76.94 -30.19
C ILE A 64 -12.73 -75.74 -30.39
N PHE A 65 -11.43 -76.05 -30.59
CA PHE A 65 -10.39 -75.01 -30.70
C PHE A 65 -9.86 -74.41 -29.41
N SER A 66 -9.71 -75.16 -28.31
CA SER A 66 -9.05 -74.71 -27.05
C SER A 66 -9.68 -73.51 -26.36
N LYS A 67 -10.95 -73.24 -26.58
CA LYS A 67 -11.70 -72.28 -25.84
C LYS A 67 -12.22 -72.86 -24.56
N VAL A 68 -11.90 -72.23 -23.43
CA VAL A 68 -12.42 -72.59 -22.08
C VAL A 68 -13.28 -71.45 -21.57
N ARG A 69 -14.52 -71.74 -21.30
CA ARG A 69 -15.44 -70.81 -20.67
C ARG A 69 -15.81 -71.28 -19.27
N VAL A 70 -15.57 -70.45 -18.28
CA VAL A 70 -15.98 -70.69 -16.90
C VAL A 70 -17.02 -69.67 -16.47
N LYS A 71 -18.10 -70.11 -15.87
CA LYS A 71 -19.16 -69.27 -15.29
C LYS A 71 -19.26 -69.56 -13.79
N GLY A 72 -19.45 -68.46 -13.03
CA GLY A 72 -19.68 -68.52 -11.60
C GLY A 72 -18.52 -69.13 -10.84
N PHE A 73 -17.26 -68.72 -11.15
CA PHE A 73 -16.08 -69.12 -10.38
C PHE A 73 -16.05 -68.38 -9.06
N TYR A 74 -16.02 -69.10 -7.96
CA TYR A 74 -16.09 -68.54 -6.59
C TYR A 74 -15.04 -69.22 -5.71
N VAL A 75 -14.37 -68.35 -4.88
CA VAL A 75 -13.43 -68.75 -3.86
C VAL A 75 -13.70 -68.01 -2.59
N GLU A 76 -13.85 -68.73 -1.49
CA GLU A 76 -13.92 -68.14 -0.15
C GLU A 76 -12.55 -67.95 0.44
N ASP A 77 -12.42 -67.04 1.37
CA ASP A 77 -11.31 -66.97 2.29
C ASP A 77 -11.54 -67.88 3.54
N TYR A 78 -10.58 -67.93 4.44
CA TYR A 78 -10.67 -68.74 5.65
C TYR A 78 -11.65 -68.25 6.69
N GLN A 79 -12.20 -67.02 6.48
CA GLN A 79 -13.24 -66.43 7.30
C GLN A 79 -14.66 -66.69 6.74
N ARG A 80 -14.72 -67.46 5.65
CA ARG A 80 -15.94 -67.77 4.89
C ARG A 80 -16.57 -66.58 4.18
N ASP A 81 -15.74 -65.57 3.92
CA ASP A 81 -16.13 -64.43 3.08
C ASP A 81 -15.65 -64.62 1.65
N THR A 82 -16.29 -63.95 0.71
CA THR A 82 -15.88 -63.93 -0.69
C THR A 82 -14.45 -63.38 -0.81
N LEU A 83 -13.50 -64.19 -1.28
CA LEU A 83 -12.21 -63.72 -1.73
C LEU A 83 -12.24 -63.32 -3.20
N LEU A 84 -12.78 -64.18 -4.04
CA LEU A 84 -12.82 -63.98 -5.48
C LEU A 84 -14.13 -64.53 -6.03
N TYR A 85 -14.80 -63.71 -6.84
CA TYR A 85 -15.90 -64.11 -7.68
C TYR A 85 -15.65 -63.69 -9.11
N VAL A 86 -15.95 -64.56 -10.08
CA VAL A 86 -15.88 -64.25 -11.50
C VAL A 86 -17.15 -64.77 -12.17
N GLY A 87 -17.99 -63.83 -12.64
CA GLY A 87 -19.24 -64.22 -13.31
C GLY A 87 -18.99 -64.95 -14.63
N LYS A 88 -18.06 -64.44 -15.40
CA LYS A 88 -17.65 -65.06 -16.69
C LYS A 88 -16.15 -64.92 -16.90
N LEU A 89 -15.51 -66.05 -17.31
CA LEU A 89 -14.14 -66.11 -17.78
C LEU A 89 -14.12 -66.88 -19.08
N ASP A 90 -13.70 -66.25 -20.19
CA ASP A 90 -13.42 -66.92 -21.46
C ASP A 90 -11.89 -66.90 -21.71
N ALA A 91 -11.28 -68.06 -21.90
CA ALA A 91 -9.86 -68.16 -22.19
C ALA A 91 -9.62 -68.97 -23.48
N PHE A 92 -8.78 -68.43 -24.35
CA PHE A 92 -8.41 -69.10 -25.61
C PHE A 92 -6.95 -69.50 -25.52
N ILE A 93 -6.71 -70.82 -25.32
CA ILE A 93 -5.38 -71.40 -25.12
C ILE A 93 -4.73 -71.70 -26.46
N THR A 94 -3.54 -71.13 -26.70
CA THR A 94 -2.77 -71.35 -27.95
C THR A 94 -1.77 -72.43 -27.80
N SER A 95 -1.07 -72.45 -26.67
CA SER A 95 -0.13 -73.54 -26.39
C SER A 95 -0.02 -73.77 -24.88
N PHE A 96 0.25 -74.99 -24.50
CA PHE A 96 0.50 -75.41 -23.14
C PHE A 96 1.84 -76.14 -23.06
N GLY A 97 2.86 -75.53 -22.54
CA GLY A 97 4.20 -76.08 -22.42
C GLY A 97 4.28 -77.13 -21.36
N ILE A 98 3.96 -78.40 -21.71
CA ILE A 98 3.99 -79.60 -20.81
C ILE A 98 5.41 -79.82 -20.26
N PHE A 99 6.46 -79.42 -20.98
CA PHE A 99 7.87 -79.64 -20.63
C PHE A 99 8.68 -78.37 -20.35
N GLY A 100 8.07 -77.14 -20.54
CA GLY A 100 8.78 -75.86 -20.44
C GLY A 100 8.22 -74.90 -19.47
N GLY A 101 7.15 -75.19 -18.72
CA GLY A 101 6.62 -74.34 -17.68
C GLY A 101 5.94 -73.03 -18.12
N GLY A 102 5.46 -72.95 -19.38
CA GLY A 102 4.80 -71.71 -19.90
C GLY A 102 3.35 -71.95 -20.34
N LEU A 103 2.50 -70.92 -20.19
CA LEU A 103 1.14 -70.89 -20.71
C LEU A 103 0.97 -69.75 -21.67
N GLU A 104 0.51 -70.08 -22.91
CA GLU A 104 0.22 -69.01 -23.90
C GLU A 104 -1.26 -69.00 -24.23
N LEU A 105 -1.82 -67.77 -24.07
CA LEU A 105 -3.22 -67.48 -24.35
C LEU A 105 -3.29 -66.43 -25.46
N SER A 106 -4.09 -66.73 -26.50
CA SER A 106 -4.35 -65.70 -27.54
C SER A 106 -5.34 -64.63 -27.06
N ARG A 107 -6.28 -64.98 -26.20
CA ARG A 107 -7.32 -64.05 -25.67
C ARG A 107 -7.81 -64.52 -24.32
N GLY A 108 -8.06 -63.57 -23.45
CA GLY A 108 -8.72 -63.75 -22.14
C GLY A 108 -9.78 -62.68 -21.94
N GLU A 109 -10.99 -63.10 -21.53
CA GLU A 109 -12.09 -62.16 -21.24
C GLU A 109 -12.63 -62.48 -19.85
N ILE A 110 -12.70 -61.44 -19.01
CA ILE A 110 -13.26 -61.54 -17.65
C ILE A 110 -14.43 -60.54 -17.57
N ALA A 111 -15.57 -60.99 -17.07
CA ALA A 111 -16.70 -60.10 -16.81
C ALA A 111 -17.32 -60.40 -15.45
N ASP A 112 -17.84 -59.31 -14.83
CA ASP A 112 -18.51 -59.34 -13.52
C ASP A 112 -17.68 -59.99 -12.43
N ALA A 113 -16.42 -59.51 -12.27
CA ALA A 113 -15.51 -60.06 -11.29
C ALA A 113 -15.49 -59.23 -10.00
N ARG A 114 -15.23 -59.87 -8.88
CA ARG A 114 -15.05 -59.22 -7.57
C ARG A 114 -13.88 -59.84 -6.87
N LEU A 115 -12.95 -59.02 -6.41
CA LEU A 115 -11.78 -59.44 -5.64
C LEU A 115 -11.69 -58.69 -4.31
N TYR A 116 -11.83 -59.38 -3.19
CA TYR A 116 -11.81 -58.81 -1.84
C TYR A 116 -10.52 -59.24 -1.12
N LEU A 117 -9.63 -58.31 -0.95
CA LEU A 117 -8.34 -58.52 -0.28
C LEU A 117 -8.43 -57.92 1.13
N ARG A 118 -8.52 -58.77 2.14
CA ARG A 118 -8.68 -58.35 3.52
C ARG A 118 -7.50 -58.80 4.36
N GLN A 119 -7.12 -57.97 5.30
CA GLN A 119 -6.14 -58.31 6.31
C GLN A 119 -6.82 -59.09 7.43
N THR A 120 -6.29 -60.27 7.75
CA THR A 120 -6.78 -61.11 8.86
C THR A 120 -6.34 -60.54 10.21
N PRO A 121 -7.00 -60.92 11.34
CA PRO A 121 -6.58 -60.48 12.66
C PRO A 121 -5.12 -60.79 13.00
N GLY A 122 -4.51 -61.81 12.35
CA GLY A 122 -3.09 -62.13 12.47
C GLY A 122 -2.13 -61.23 11.67
N GLY A 123 -2.65 -60.20 10.97
CA GLY A 123 -1.87 -59.21 10.21
C GLY A 123 -1.51 -59.63 8.79
N GLU A 124 -1.90 -60.82 8.36
CA GLU A 124 -1.68 -61.33 7.01
C GLU A 124 -2.88 -61.10 6.10
N MET A 125 -2.64 -60.96 4.79
CA MET A 125 -3.72 -60.86 3.80
C MET A 125 -4.37 -62.22 3.56
N ASN A 126 -5.71 -62.25 3.46
CA ASN A 126 -6.50 -63.45 3.23
C ASN A 126 -6.02 -64.28 2.01
N ILE A 127 -5.61 -63.63 0.93
CA ILE A 127 -5.10 -64.27 -0.27
C ILE A 127 -3.78 -64.98 -0.01
N LYS A 128 -2.94 -64.53 0.92
CA LYS A 128 -1.62 -65.11 1.18
C LYS A 128 -1.74 -66.54 1.64
N GLN A 129 -2.69 -66.86 2.49
CA GLN A 129 -2.89 -68.21 3.01
C GLN A 129 -3.26 -69.20 1.91
N ILE A 130 -4.03 -68.77 0.92
CA ILE A 130 -4.41 -69.57 -0.24
C ILE A 130 -3.20 -69.79 -1.14
N VAL A 131 -2.41 -68.72 -1.39
CA VAL A 131 -1.20 -68.80 -2.21
C VAL A 131 -0.14 -69.69 -1.57
N ASP A 132 0.06 -69.63 -0.25
CA ASP A 132 1.02 -70.47 0.46
C ASP A 132 0.64 -71.97 0.37
N ARG A 133 -0.64 -72.31 0.34
CA ARG A 133 -1.13 -73.71 0.16
C ARG A 133 -1.08 -74.25 -1.26
N ILE A 134 -1.15 -73.34 -2.26
CA ILE A 134 -0.95 -73.73 -3.65
C ILE A 134 0.53 -73.89 -3.94
N SER A 135 1.37 -73.05 -3.31
CA SER A 135 2.81 -73.09 -3.44
C SER A 135 3.40 -74.13 -2.52
N ASP A 136 3.75 -75.34 -3.01
CA ASP A 136 4.41 -76.38 -2.26
C ASP A 136 5.83 -75.91 -1.87
N PRO A 137 6.12 -75.66 -0.57
CA PRO A 137 7.42 -75.13 -0.18
C PRO A 137 8.58 -76.12 -0.34
N ASP A 138 8.28 -77.43 -0.44
CA ASP A 138 9.29 -78.45 -0.47
C ASP A 138 9.71 -78.91 -1.90
N LYS A 139 9.07 -78.30 -2.94
CA LYS A 139 9.49 -78.47 -4.30
C LYS A 139 10.53 -77.52 -4.75
N PRO A 140 11.70 -77.88 -5.20
CA PRO A 140 12.67 -76.97 -5.78
C PRO A 140 11.98 -76.21 -6.94
N LYS A 141 12.05 -74.88 -6.91
CA LYS A 141 11.55 -74.01 -8.00
C LYS A 141 12.28 -74.35 -9.29
N LYS A 142 11.85 -75.41 -10.02
CA LYS A 142 12.38 -75.76 -11.32
C LYS A 142 11.66 -74.96 -12.41
N GLY A 143 12.35 -73.91 -12.93
CA GLY A 143 11.94 -73.21 -14.11
C GLY A 143 11.24 -71.89 -13.78
N ASN A 144 11.51 -70.80 -14.54
CA ASN A 144 10.74 -69.58 -14.51
C ASN A 144 9.36 -69.83 -15.17
N PHE A 145 8.29 -69.72 -14.41
CA PHE A 145 6.94 -69.75 -14.97
C PHE A 145 6.77 -68.60 -15.94
N ARG A 146 6.35 -68.86 -17.17
CA ARG A 146 6.07 -67.87 -18.19
C ARG A 146 4.59 -67.93 -18.56
N LEU A 147 3.90 -66.79 -18.40
CA LEU A 147 2.54 -66.59 -18.91
C LEU A 147 2.57 -65.54 -20.00
N SER A 148 2.00 -65.85 -21.11
CA SER A 148 1.82 -64.94 -22.23
C SER A 148 0.36 -64.88 -22.63
N LEU A 149 -0.22 -63.67 -22.68
CA LEU A 149 -1.60 -63.42 -23.03
C LEU A 149 -1.63 -62.29 -24.05
N LYS A 150 -1.89 -62.59 -25.33
CA LYS A 150 -1.82 -61.60 -26.42
C LYS A 150 -2.87 -60.52 -26.27
N LYS A 151 -4.09 -60.84 -25.87
CA LYS A 151 -5.16 -59.85 -25.63
C LYS A 151 -5.95 -60.24 -24.41
N ALA A 152 -6.17 -59.27 -23.50
CA ALA A 152 -7.09 -59.44 -22.40
C ALA A 152 -8.09 -58.30 -22.28
N SER A 153 -9.31 -58.64 -21.85
CA SER A 153 -10.32 -57.67 -21.48
C SER A 153 -10.95 -58.01 -20.15
N ILE A 154 -11.19 -56.97 -19.37
CA ILE A 154 -11.93 -57.02 -18.12
C ILE A 154 -13.12 -56.06 -18.25
N GLU A 155 -14.32 -56.54 -17.95
CA GLU A 155 -15.53 -55.73 -17.94
C GLU A 155 -16.17 -55.85 -16.55
N ASN A 156 -16.49 -54.71 -15.93
CA ASN A 156 -17.18 -54.64 -14.66
C ASN A 156 -16.52 -55.46 -13.54
N MET A 157 -15.31 -55.10 -13.15
CA MET A 157 -14.62 -55.71 -12.01
C MET A 157 -14.58 -54.78 -10.83
N ASP A 158 -14.83 -55.31 -9.63
CA ASP A 158 -14.65 -54.64 -8.36
C ASP A 158 -13.42 -55.20 -7.62
N LEU A 159 -12.58 -54.30 -7.13
CA LEU A 159 -11.40 -54.60 -6.31
C LEU A 159 -11.50 -53.88 -4.99
N CYS A 160 -11.55 -54.64 -3.89
CA CYS A 160 -11.56 -54.09 -2.56
C CYS A 160 -10.30 -54.53 -1.79
N LEU A 161 -9.65 -53.56 -1.15
CA LEU A 161 -8.52 -53.77 -0.25
C LEU A 161 -8.86 -53.19 1.12
N GLU A 162 -8.86 -54.03 2.18
CA GLU A 162 -9.17 -53.64 3.55
C GLU A 162 -8.06 -54.09 4.51
N ARG A 163 -7.52 -53.15 5.27
CA ARG A 163 -6.52 -53.41 6.31
C ARG A 163 -7.10 -52.98 7.68
N LEU A 164 -6.91 -53.81 8.70
CA LEU A 164 -7.55 -53.63 10.00
C LEU A 164 -6.89 -52.57 10.91
N ASP A 165 -5.66 -52.15 10.60
CA ASP A 165 -4.81 -51.38 11.50
C ASP A 165 -4.73 -49.89 11.21
N HIS A 166 -5.54 -49.35 10.29
CA HIS A 166 -5.47 -47.96 9.88
C HIS A 166 -6.82 -47.26 10.00
N ARG A 167 -6.79 -45.95 10.36
CA ARG A 167 -7.97 -45.08 10.35
C ARG A 167 -8.17 -44.47 8.96
N ASP A 168 -9.42 -44.38 8.53
CA ASP A 168 -9.79 -43.69 7.30
C ASP A 168 -9.29 -42.23 7.33
N PRO A 169 -8.58 -41.76 6.30
CA PRO A 169 -8.31 -40.34 6.17
C PRO A 169 -9.61 -39.59 5.94
N GLU A 170 -9.71 -38.35 6.48
CA GLU A 170 -10.92 -37.54 6.30
C GLU A 170 -11.17 -37.20 4.82
N HIS A 171 -10.15 -37.16 4.00
CA HIS A 171 -10.21 -36.85 2.57
C HIS A 171 -9.11 -37.57 1.76
N GLY A 172 -9.41 -37.82 0.48
CA GLY A 172 -8.50 -38.45 -0.47
C GLY A 172 -8.60 -39.99 -0.50
N ILE A 173 -7.73 -40.61 -1.27
CA ILE A 173 -7.70 -42.07 -1.42
C ILE A 173 -7.05 -42.68 -0.19
N ASP A 174 -7.80 -43.59 0.47
CA ASP A 174 -7.24 -44.44 1.50
C ASP A 174 -6.65 -45.71 0.88
N PHE A 175 -5.33 -45.72 0.74
CA PHE A 175 -4.61 -46.86 0.20
C PHE A 175 -4.65 -48.11 1.11
N SER A 176 -5.15 -48.03 2.31
CA SER A 176 -5.36 -49.11 3.22
C SER A 176 -6.77 -49.71 3.12
N HIS A 177 -7.75 -48.91 2.69
CA HIS A 177 -9.15 -49.30 2.50
C HIS A 177 -9.64 -48.87 1.11
N MET A 178 -8.92 -49.28 0.08
CA MET A 178 -9.20 -48.91 -1.31
C MET A 178 -10.31 -49.75 -1.91
N HIS A 179 -11.30 -49.12 -2.52
CA HIS A 179 -12.35 -49.81 -3.26
C HIS A 179 -12.45 -49.24 -4.68
N LEU A 180 -11.90 -49.97 -5.64
CA LEU A 180 -12.06 -49.69 -7.06
C LEU A 180 -13.23 -50.49 -7.60
N TYR A 181 -14.20 -49.78 -8.20
CA TYR A 181 -15.39 -50.39 -8.76
C TYR A 181 -15.60 -50.00 -10.24
N GLY A 182 -16.30 -50.87 -10.94
CA GLY A 182 -16.59 -50.67 -12.37
C GLY A 182 -15.30 -50.70 -13.22
N ILE A 183 -14.28 -51.44 -12.81
CA ILE A 183 -13.04 -51.56 -13.55
C ILE A 183 -13.31 -52.14 -14.93
N THR A 184 -12.87 -51.41 -15.97
CA THR A 184 -12.85 -51.87 -17.33
C THR A 184 -11.42 -51.75 -17.86
N ALA A 185 -10.89 -52.83 -18.38
CA ALA A 185 -9.51 -52.86 -18.89
C ALA A 185 -9.40 -53.63 -20.21
N ARG A 186 -8.56 -53.14 -21.09
CA ARG A 186 -8.09 -53.84 -22.29
C ARG A 186 -6.58 -53.74 -22.30
N VAL A 187 -5.94 -54.89 -22.37
CA VAL A 187 -4.48 -55.00 -22.41
C VAL A 187 -4.05 -55.95 -23.53
N ASP A 188 -2.95 -55.59 -24.17
CA ASP A 188 -2.28 -56.42 -25.17
C ASP A 188 -0.91 -56.84 -24.66
N ASP A 189 -0.42 -57.98 -25.18
CA ASP A 189 0.92 -58.56 -24.92
C ASP A 189 1.27 -58.66 -23.41
N PHE A 190 0.29 -59.07 -22.60
CA PHE A 190 0.53 -59.29 -21.17
C PHE A 190 1.45 -60.52 -20.98
N THR A 191 2.59 -60.29 -20.38
CA THR A 191 3.60 -61.31 -20.14
C THR A 191 4.08 -61.30 -18.70
N ILE A 192 4.09 -62.47 -18.07
CA ILE A 192 4.82 -62.71 -16.81
C ILE A 192 5.99 -63.60 -17.16
N ASP A 193 7.23 -63.17 -16.85
CA ASP A 193 8.43 -63.95 -17.00
C ASP A 193 9.23 -63.93 -15.67
N GLY A 194 9.04 -64.97 -14.89
CA GLY A 194 9.56 -65.01 -13.52
C GLY A 194 8.96 -63.91 -12.64
N GLN A 195 9.75 -62.88 -12.32
CA GLN A 195 9.29 -61.71 -11.51
C GLN A 195 8.97 -60.46 -12.37
N ALA A 196 9.19 -60.55 -13.68
CA ALA A 196 8.95 -59.46 -14.61
C ALA A 196 7.52 -59.55 -15.18
N ILE A 197 6.88 -58.40 -15.29
CA ILE A 197 5.57 -58.21 -15.91
C ILE A 197 5.71 -57.15 -16.98
N TYR A 198 5.22 -57.44 -18.17
CA TYR A 198 5.14 -56.50 -19.29
C TYR A 198 3.73 -56.51 -19.83
N THR A 199 3.19 -55.34 -20.19
CA THR A 199 1.91 -55.30 -20.86
C THR A 199 1.70 -53.96 -21.57
N SER A 200 0.98 -53.96 -22.65
CA SER A 200 0.47 -52.75 -23.28
C SER A 200 -0.96 -52.53 -22.84
N ILE A 201 -1.16 -51.55 -21.93
CA ILE A 201 -2.50 -51.15 -21.54
C ILE A 201 -3.07 -50.31 -22.69
N VAL A 202 -4.10 -50.84 -23.34
CA VAL A 202 -4.82 -50.15 -24.42
C VAL A 202 -5.85 -49.18 -23.84
N ALA A 203 -6.52 -49.58 -22.81
CA ALA A 203 -7.46 -48.77 -22.03
C ALA A 203 -7.68 -49.37 -20.64
N PHE A 204 -7.69 -48.54 -19.65
CA PHE A 204 -8.07 -48.89 -18.29
C PHE A 204 -8.88 -47.75 -17.71
N SER A 205 -10.01 -48.02 -17.08
CA SER A 205 -10.82 -47.08 -16.35
C SER A 205 -11.33 -47.66 -15.05
N ALA A 206 -11.48 -46.83 -14.04
CA ALA A 206 -12.01 -47.24 -12.73
C ALA A 206 -12.53 -46.05 -11.94
N ARG A 207 -13.35 -46.34 -10.94
CA ARG A 207 -13.78 -45.33 -9.96
C ARG A 207 -13.35 -45.80 -8.57
N GLU A 208 -12.96 -44.90 -7.70
CA GLU A 208 -12.57 -45.19 -6.35
C GLU A 208 -13.58 -44.60 -5.36
N ARG A 209 -13.83 -45.25 -4.22
CA ARG A 209 -14.86 -44.87 -3.22
C ARG A 209 -14.72 -43.43 -2.70
N SER A 210 -13.50 -42.84 -2.70
CA SER A 210 -13.26 -41.45 -2.33
C SER A 210 -13.84 -40.42 -3.31
N GLY A 211 -14.32 -40.91 -4.47
CA GLY A 211 -14.81 -40.08 -5.57
C GLY A 211 -13.79 -39.85 -6.68
N PHE A 212 -12.58 -40.34 -6.56
CA PHE A 212 -11.59 -40.30 -7.64
C PHE A 212 -12.07 -41.11 -8.84
N VAL A 213 -12.00 -40.52 -10.03
CA VAL A 213 -12.38 -41.16 -11.29
C VAL A 213 -11.19 -41.19 -12.24
N LEU A 214 -10.76 -42.36 -12.63
CA LEU A 214 -9.82 -42.55 -13.71
C LEU A 214 -10.59 -42.91 -14.99
N ASN A 215 -10.75 -41.95 -15.88
CA ASN A 215 -11.51 -42.13 -17.13
C ASN A 215 -10.76 -42.99 -18.11
N HIS A 216 -9.42 -42.78 -18.18
CA HIS A 216 -8.58 -43.53 -19.12
C HIS A 216 -7.13 -43.59 -18.65
N LEU A 217 -6.55 -44.78 -18.74
CA LEU A 217 -5.11 -44.98 -18.66
C LEU A 217 -4.71 -45.88 -19.83
N ALA A 218 -3.75 -45.48 -20.62
CA ALA A 218 -3.12 -46.29 -21.64
C ALA A 218 -1.60 -46.10 -21.57
N GLY A 219 -0.85 -47.06 -22.09
CA GLY A 219 0.62 -46.97 -22.12
C GLY A 219 1.26 -48.37 -21.98
N ARG A 220 2.53 -48.47 -22.25
CA ARG A 220 3.31 -49.69 -22.04
C ARG A 220 3.81 -49.74 -20.60
N PHE A 221 3.25 -50.66 -19.84
CA PHE A 221 3.66 -50.93 -18.44
C PHE A 221 4.73 -52.02 -18.40
N TYR A 222 5.71 -51.83 -17.55
CA TYR A 222 6.68 -52.81 -17.19
C TYR A 222 6.95 -52.82 -15.68
N MET A 223 7.18 -54.01 -15.14
CA MET A 223 7.62 -54.22 -13.77
C MET A 223 8.70 -55.30 -13.79
N THR A 224 9.85 -54.99 -13.23
CA THR A 224 10.98 -55.93 -13.13
C THR A 224 11.47 -55.98 -11.69
N GLN A 225 12.56 -56.65 -11.39
CA GLN A 225 13.07 -56.70 -10.03
C GLN A 225 13.49 -55.29 -9.55
N GLY A 226 12.67 -54.68 -8.68
CA GLY A 226 12.94 -53.38 -8.10
C GLY A 226 12.59 -52.17 -8.96
N CYS A 227 12.13 -52.37 -10.19
CA CYS A 227 11.78 -51.28 -11.10
C CYS A 227 10.36 -51.46 -11.63
N LEU A 228 9.61 -50.38 -11.67
CA LEU A 228 8.33 -50.28 -12.37
C LEU A 228 8.23 -48.97 -13.14
N GLY A 229 7.55 -49.02 -14.27
CA GLY A 229 7.38 -47.82 -15.10
C GLY A 229 6.37 -47.97 -16.20
N PHE A 230 6.19 -46.82 -16.87
CA PHE A 230 5.39 -46.71 -18.07
C PHE A 230 6.16 -45.99 -19.19
N GLU A 231 5.94 -46.44 -20.40
CA GLU A 231 6.36 -45.75 -21.63
C GLU A 231 5.13 -45.34 -22.42
N ASN A 232 5.16 -44.10 -22.95
CA ASN A 232 4.07 -43.49 -23.73
C ASN A 232 2.70 -43.61 -23.04
N ALA A 233 2.67 -43.28 -21.72
CA ALA A 233 1.46 -43.37 -20.95
C ALA A 233 0.60 -42.08 -21.09
N SER A 234 -0.70 -42.31 -21.15
CA SER A 234 -1.71 -41.26 -21.09
C SER A 234 -2.68 -41.56 -19.94
N ILE A 235 -2.88 -40.60 -19.06
CA ILE A 235 -3.80 -40.68 -17.92
C ILE A 235 -4.81 -39.55 -18.04
N ILE A 236 -6.10 -39.90 -18.11
CA ILE A 236 -7.19 -38.94 -18.20
C ILE A 236 -8.10 -39.10 -16.99
N THR A 237 -8.27 -38.03 -16.25
CA THR A 237 -9.21 -37.86 -15.16
C THR A 237 -10.26 -36.82 -15.54
N PRO A 238 -11.22 -36.43 -14.70
CA PRO A 238 -12.20 -35.41 -15.04
C PRO A 238 -11.62 -34.04 -15.38
N ARG A 239 -10.48 -33.64 -14.76
CA ARG A 239 -9.87 -32.33 -14.95
C ARG A 239 -8.40 -32.38 -15.42
N SER A 240 -7.78 -33.54 -15.46
CA SER A 240 -6.39 -33.69 -15.85
C SER A 240 -6.25 -34.59 -17.10
N ASN A 241 -5.27 -34.26 -17.94
CA ASN A 241 -4.83 -35.05 -19.09
C ASN A 241 -3.29 -35.10 -19.05
N VAL A 242 -2.76 -36.19 -18.51
CA VAL A 242 -1.33 -36.33 -18.24
C VAL A 242 -0.70 -37.27 -19.22
N ASN A 243 0.30 -36.79 -19.95
CA ASN A 243 1.05 -37.58 -20.93
C ASN A 243 2.49 -37.76 -20.46
N PHE A 244 2.88 -39.00 -20.25
CA PHE A 244 4.23 -39.42 -19.91
C PHE A 244 4.89 -40.10 -21.10
N PRO A 245 5.83 -39.50 -21.83
CA PRO A 245 6.74 -40.23 -22.71
C PRO A 245 7.41 -41.38 -21.97
N PHE A 246 7.84 -41.16 -20.77
CA PHE A 246 8.27 -42.19 -19.85
C PHE A 246 8.12 -41.74 -18.38
N VAL A 247 7.90 -42.70 -17.52
CA VAL A 247 8.01 -42.57 -16.07
C VAL A 247 8.51 -43.91 -15.51
N SER A 248 9.52 -43.84 -14.67
CA SER A 248 10.06 -45.00 -13.99
C SER A 248 10.34 -44.73 -12.52
N LEU A 249 10.09 -45.75 -11.70
CA LEU A 249 10.47 -45.82 -10.30
C LEU A 249 11.43 -46.98 -10.15
N ALA A 250 12.69 -46.76 -9.85
CA ALA A 250 13.74 -47.76 -9.83
C ALA A 250 14.47 -47.80 -8.48
N GLY A 251 14.63 -49.00 -7.97
CA GLY A 251 15.52 -49.35 -6.86
C GLY A 251 16.28 -50.61 -7.21
N ASP A 252 17.38 -50.92 -6.52
CA ASP A 252 18.15 -52.18 -6.74
C ASP A 252 17.33 -53.41 -6.35
N SER A 253 16.34 -53.23 -5.50
CA SER A 253 15.40 -54.27 -5.08
C SER A 253 14.11 -53.67 -4.53
N TRP A 254 13.04 -54.46 -4.46
CA TRP A 254 11.79 -54.07 -3.80
C TRP A 254 11.96 -53.73 -2.32
N ALA A 255 13.10 -54.12 -1.68
CA ALA A 255 13.37 -53.73 -0.30
C ALA A 255 13.57 -52.25 -0.12
N GLN A 256 14.14 -51.53 -1.13
CA GLN A 256 14.41 -50.10 -1.10
C GLN A 256 13.13 -49.25 -1.15
N TYR A 257 12.01 -49.80 -1.64
CA TYR A 257 10.73 -49.09 -1.61
C TYR A 257 10.20 -48.87 -0.18
N LYS A 258 10.86 -49.44 0.85
CA LYS A 258 10.57 -49.09 2.25
C LYS A 258 11.02 -47.67 2.56
N ASP A 259 12.13 -47.25 1.96
CA ASP A 259 12.57 -45.83 2.00
C ASP A 259 12.42 -45.18 0.62
N PHE A 260 11.16 -45.02 0.22
CA PHE A 260 10.80 -44.42 -1.09
C PHE A 260 11.45 -43.07 -1.31
N ILE A 261 11.63 -42.28 -0.24
CA ILE A 261 12.14 -40.92 -0.29
C ILE A 261 13.65 -40.86 -0.55
N GLY A 262 14.38 -41.78 0.09
CA GLY A 262 15.84 -41.82 0.04
C GLY A 262 16.43 -42.70 -1.01
N GLU A 263 15.74 -43.82 -1.38
CA GLU A 263 16.35 -44.91 -2.16
C GLU A 263 15.67 -45.17 -3.51
N VAL A 264 14.40 -44.70 -3.71
CA VAL A 264 13.71 -44.96 -4.98
C VAL A 264 13.97 -43.83 -5.94
N ARG A 265 14.67 -44.12 -7.01
CA ARG A 265 14.92 -43.19 -8.12
C ARG A 265 13.69 -43.02 -8.98
N ILE A 266 13.32 -41.79 -9.20
CA ILE A 266 12.27 -41.38 -10.12
C ILE A 266 12.91 -40.77 -11.34
N ASP A 267 12.59 -41.30 -12.53
CA ASP A 267 12.88 -40.66 -13.81
C ASP A 267 11.56 -40.49 -14.57
N ALA A 268 11.18 -39.26 -14.82
CA ALA A 268 9.88 -38.95 -15.44
C ALA A 268 9.99 -37.78 -16.42
N SER A 269 9.25 -37.89 -17.50
CA SER A 269 9.04 -36.81 -18.45
C SER A 269 7.56 -36.67 -18.71
N MET A 270 7.05 -35.43 -18.60
CA MET A 270 5.70 -35.06 -18.98
C MET A 270 5.76 -34.11 -20.17
N ARG A 271 4.83 -34.24 -21.13
CA ARG A 271 4.73 -33.35 -22.29
C ARG A 271 3.29 -33.05 -22.63
N ASN A 272 3.04 -31.77 -22.97
CA ASN A 272 1.71 -31.28 -23.33
C ASN A 272 0.63 -31.76 -22.34
N THR A 273 0.92 -31.64 -21.05
CA THR A 273 0.12 -32.19 -19.96
C THR A 273 -0.70 -31.09 -19.34
N THR A 274 -1.94 -31.41 -18.98
CA THR A 274 -2.80 -30.60 -18.12
C THR A 274 -3.02 -31.34 -16.82
N VAL A 275 -2.80 -30.66 -15.71
CA VAL A 275 -2.96 -31.22 -14.35
C VAL A 275 -3.74 -30.26 -13.49
N SER A 276 -4.81 -30.74 -12.87
CA SER A 276 -5.57 -29.97 -11.87
C SER A 276 -5.20 -30.41 -10.45
N THR A 277 -5.03 -29.44 -9.57
CA THR A 277 -4.83 -29.74 -8.14
C THR A 277 -6.02 -30.46 -7.52
N ASP A 278 -7.23 -30.27 -8.06
CA ASP A 278 -8.43 -30.99 -7.61
C ASP A 278 -8.31 -32.51 -7.78
N ASP A 279 -7.69 -32.95 -8.89
CA ASP A 279 -7.43 -34.39 -9.12
C ASP A 279 -6.25 -34.89 -8.28
N ILE A 280 -5.19 -34.06 -8.12
CA ILE A 280 -4.03 -34.43 -7.29
C ILE A 280 -4.42 -34.47 -5.80
N ALA A 281 -5.40 -33.69 -5.37
CA ALA A 281 -5.86 -33.64 -3.97
C ALA A 281 -6.33 -35.00 -3.44
N PHE A 282 -6.80 -35.89 -4.30
CA PHE A 282 -7.12 -37.27 -3.91
C PHE A 282 -5.89 -38.04 -3.41
N PHE A 283 -4.70 -37.70 -3.90
CA PHE A 283 -3.42 -38.32 -3.52
C PHE A 283 -2.63 -37.51 -2.50
N ALA A 284 -2.85 -36.16 -2.50
CA ALA A 284 -2.21 -35.20 -1.63
C ALA A 284 -3.25 -34.25 -1.04
N PRO A 285 -3.94 -34.63 0.05
CA PRO A 285 -5.08 -33.87 0.61
C PRO A 285 -4.77 -32.43 0.98
N LYS A 286 -3.50 -32.07 1.22
CA LYS A 286 -3.06 -30.70 1.47
C LYS A 286 -3.27 -29.75 0.29
N LEU A 287 -3.48 -30.28 -0.91
CA LEU A 287 -3.72 -29.50 -2.12
C LEU A 287 -5.20 -29.25 -2.41
N ARG A 288 -6.10 -29.73 -1.55
CA ARG A 288 -7.55 -29.67 -1.74
C ARG A 288 -8.08 -28.23 -1.99
N ASP A 289 -7.53 -27.28 -1.25
CA ASP A 289 -8.03 -25.90 -1.27
C ASP A 289 -7.29 -25.02 -2.31
N TRP A 290 -6.42 -25.60 -3.12
CA TRP A 290 -5.60 -24.83 -4.08
C TRP A 290 -6.39 -24.43 -5.32
N HIS A 291 -7.19 -25.32 -5.90
CA HIS A 291 -7.99 -25.10 -7.10
C HIS A 291 -7.21 -24.47 -8.26
N VAL A 292 -5.99 -24.93 -8.51
CA VAL A 292 -5.09 -24.42 -9.55
C VAL A 292 -4.96 -25.45 -10.66
N ASP A 293 -5.11 -24.98 -11.91
CA ASP A 293 -4.87 -25.81 -13.10
C ASP A 293 -3.49 -25.46 -13.69
N PHE A 294 -2.71 -26.50 -13.96
CA PHE A 294 -1.44 -26.41 -14.67
C PHE A 294 -1.66 -26.90 -16.10
N THR A 295 -1.38 -26.06 -17.08
CA THR A 295 -1.52 -26.39 -18.50
C THR A 295 -0.19 -26.23 -19.23
N ASP A 296 -0.07 -26.79 -20.42
CA ASP A 296 1.19 -26.84 -21.19
C ASP A 296 2.39 -27.31 -20.34
N VAL A 297 2.14 -28.29 -19.47
CA VAL A 297 3.17 -28.83 -18.59
C VAL A 297 4.14 -29.70 -19.38
N ASN A 298 5.38 -29.20 -19.52
CA ASN A 298 6.50 -29.89 -20.12
C ASN A 298 7.62 -29.94 -19.09
N VAL A 299 7.72 -31.06 -18.36
CA VAL A 299 8.59 -31.21 -17.18
C VAL A 299 9.38 -32.51 -17.26
N GLU A 300 10.65 -32.46 -16.92
CA GLU A 300 11.53 -33.62 -16.73
C GLU A 300 12.00 -33.63 -15.26
N VAL A 301 11.95 -34.79 -14.62
CA VAL A 301 12.39 -35.00 -13.22
C VAL A 301 13.28 -36.21 -13.17
N ALA A 302 14.43 -36.11 -12.50
CA ALA A 302 15.34 -37.23 -12.29
C ALA A 302 15.97 -37.16 -10.89
N GLY A 303 16.02 -38.31 -10.19
CA GLY A 303 16.64 -38.45 -8.88
C GLY A 303 15.76 -39.14 -7.87
N VAL A 304 16.15 -39.16 -6.59
CA VAL A 304 15.33 -39.61 -5.47
C VAL A 304 14.60 -38.41 -4.85
N VAL A 305 13.48 -38.63 -4.17
CA VAL A 305 12.69 -37.53 -3.61
C VAL A 305 13.52 -36.58 -2.72
N SER A 306 14.49 -37.16 -1.99
CA SER A 306 15.39 -36.39 -1.12
C SER A 306 16.50 -35.65 -1.86
N ASP A 307 16.79 -36.00 -3.13
CA ASP A 307 17.83 -35.38 -3.96
C ASP A 307 17.47 -35.55 -5.44
N PHE A 308 16.78 -34.57 -6.04
CA PHE A 308 16.36 -34.63 -7.44
C PHE A 308 16.63 -33.34 -8.19
N THR A 309 16.65 -33.47 -9.49
CA THR A 309 16.66 -32.37 -10.43
C THR A 309 15.36 -32.35 -11.23
N GLY A 310 14.85 -31.15 -11.46
CA GLY A 310 13.66 -30.90 -12.28
C GLY A 310 13.93 -29.84 -13.32
N ARG A 311 13.44 -30.03 -14.52
CA ARG A 311 13.49 -29.08 -15.59
C ARG A 311 12.09 -28.80 -16.11
N ILE A 312 11.62 -27.57 -15.96
CA ILE A 312 10.35 -27.07 -16.49
C ILE A 312 10.67 -26.33 -17.79
N ARG A 313 10.38 -26.95 -18.93
CA ARG A 313 10.58 -26.34 -20.24
C ARG A 313 9.49 -25.32 -20.57
N SER A 314 8.26 -25.63 -20.18
CA SER A 314 7.12 -24.74 -20.18
C SER A 314 6.10 -25.24 -19.17
N MET A 315 5.41 -24.33 -18.53
CA MET A 315 4.26 -24.59 -17.67
C MET A 315 3.44 -23.30 -17.56
N GLN A 316 2.16 -23.41 -17.78
CA GLN A 316 1.22 -22.35 -17.49
C GLN A 316 0.49 -22.68 -16.19
N ILE A 317 0.41 -21.74 -15.28
CA ILE A 317 -0.21 -21.86 -13.96
C ILE A 317 -1.44 -20.94 -13.92
N GLY A 318 -2.63 -21.51 -13.83
CA GLY A 318 -3.87 -20.77 -13.89
C GLY A 318 -3.99 -19.86 -15.12
N GLU A 319 -4.69 -18.75 -14.97
CA GLU A 319 -4.81 -17.75 -16.03
C GLU A 319 -3.74 -16.64 -15.87
N GLY A 320 -2.75 -16.62 -16.76
CA GLY A 320 -1.82 -15.49 -16.89
C GLY A 320 -0.45 -15.65 -16.25
N MET A 321 -0.07 -16.83 -15.77
CA MET A 321 1.29 -17.11 -15.32
C MET A 321 1.94 -18.18 -16.17
N THR A 322 3.14 -17.91 -16.70
CA THR A 322 3.96 -18.89 -17.42
C THR A 322 5.34 -19.00 -16.80
N LEU A 323 5.83 -20.24 -16.67
CA LEU A 323 7.08 -20.56 -15.97
C LEU A 323 7.99 -21.42 -16.84
N VAL A 324 9.27 -21.03 -16.88
CA VAL A 324 10.39 -21.85 -17.32
C VAL A 324 11.40 -21.89 -16.18
N ALA A 325 11.82 -23.07 -15.74
CA ALA A 325 12.72 -23.20 -14.60
C ALA A 325 13.54 -24.49 -14.63
N ASP A 326 14.75 -24.40 -14.09
CA ASP A 326 15.56 -25.55 -13.70
C ASP A 326 15.69 -25.56 -12.18
N ALA A 327 15.55 -26.72 -11.56
CA ALA A 327 15.60 -26.89 -10.13
C ALA A 327 16.50 -28.07 -9.75
N SER A 328 17.31 -27.88 -8.72
CA SER A 328 17.94 -28.95 -7.97
C SER A 328 17.53 -28.83 -6.50
N VAL A 329 16.95 -29.88 -5.96
CA VAL A 329 16.36 -29.89 -4.62
C VAL A 329 16.96 -31.00 -3.83
N LYS A 330 17.55 -30.68 -2.66
CA LYS A 330 18.24 -31.65 -1.81
C LYS A 330 17.85 -31.46 -0.33
N GLY A 331 17.31 -32.53 0.28
CA GLY A 331 16.99 -32.57 1.71
C GLY A 331 15.50 -32.69 2.05
N LEU A 332 14.61 -32.93 1.06
CA LEU A 332 13.21 -33.23 1.35
C LEU A 332 13.07 -34.53 2.19
N PRO A 333 12.05 -34.61 3.05
CA PRO A 333 10.82 -33.82 3.14
C PRO A 333 10.90 -32.63 4.12
N ASP A 334 12.02 -32.38 4.80
CA ASP A 334 12.15 -31.22 5.70
C ASP A 334 12.51 -29.97 4.91
N ILE A 335 11.50 -29.18 4.51
CA ILE A 335 11.66 -27.95 3.72
C ILE A 335 12.64 -26.96 4.37
N ARG A 336 12.70 -26.91 5.72
CA ARG A 336 13.61 -26.00 6.44
C ARG A 336 15.08 -26.34 6.29
N LYS A 337 15.37 -27.64 6.05
CA LYS A 337 16.73 -28.15 5.83
C LYS A 337 17.01 -28.42 4.36
N THR A 338 16.03 -28.22 3.51
CA THR A 338 16.15 -28.44 2.07
C THR A 338 16.95 -27.33 1.41
N ARG A 339 17.98 -27.70 0.69
CA ARG A 339 18.75 -26.82 -0.18
C ARG A 339 18.12 -26.78 -1.55
N PHE A 340 17.92 -25.59 -2.05
CA PHE A 340 17.42 -25.31 -3.38
C PHE A 340 18.52 -24.67 -4.24
N ASP A 341 18.66 -25.09 -5.48
CA ASP A 341 19.36 -24.38 -6.54
C ASP A 341 18.37 -24.23 -7.68
N LEU A 342 17.75 -23.04 -7.74
CA LEU A 342 16.67 -22.74 -8.68
C LEU A 342 17.18 -21.72 -9.69
N SER A 343 16.99 -22.00 -10.95
CA SER A 343 17.21 -21.07 -12.06
C SER A 343 15.89 -20.88 -12.79
N VAL A 344 15.35 -19.68 -12.75
CA VAL A 344 14.10 -19.27 -13.40
C VAL A 344 14.46 -18.27 -14.49
N PRO A 345 14.82 -18.73 -15.73
CA PRO A 345 15.14 -17.83 -16.83
C PRO A 345 13.95 -16.97 -17.23
N ARG A 346 12.72 -17.45 -17.04
CA ARG A 346 11.52 -16.70 -17.38
C ARG A 346 10.34 -17.12 -16.50
N LEU A 347 9.80 -16.16 -15.81
CA LEU A 347 8.46 -16.19 -15.23
C LEU A 347 7.71 -14.97 -15.73
N ARG A 348 6.59 -15.17 -16.40
CA ARG A 348 5.68 -14.09 -16.79
C ARG A 348 4.41 -14.22 -15.96
N SER A 349 3.95 -13.12 -15.39
CA SER A 349 2.79 -13.14 -14.49
C SER A 349 2.06 -11.80 -14.48
N THR A 350 0.89 -11.80 -13.83
CA THR A 350 0.14 -10.60 -13.48
C THR A 350 -0.09 -10.58 -11.97
N ALA A 351 -0.43 -9.42 -11.41
CA ALA A 351 -0.75 -9.29 -9.98
C ALA A 351 -1.85 -10.27 -9.53
N ARG A 352 -2.88 -10.41 -10.37
CA ARG A 352 -4.00 -11.31 -10.09
C ARG A 352 -3.55 -12.77 -10.03
N ALA A 353 -2.75 -13.22 -10.99
CA ALA A 353 -2.24 -14.58 -11.02
C ALA A 353 -1.34 -14.89 -9.80
N VAL A 354 -0.56 -13.91 -9.34
CA VAL A 354 0.25 -14.04 -8.11
C VAL A 354 -0.64 -14.14 -6.87
N ASP A 355 -1.70 -13.34 -6.76
CA ASP A 355 -2.64 -13.36 -5.64
C ASP A 355 -3.45 -14.68 -5.58
N GLU A 356 -3.93 -15.16 -6.73
CA GLU A 356 -4.61 -16.45 -6.86
C GLU A 356 -3.69 -17.62 -6.46
N LEU A 357 -2.43 -17.60 -6.91
CA LEU A 357 -1.45 -18.62 -6.52
C LEU A 357 -1.12 -18.55 -5.03
N ALA A 358 -0.98 -17.35 -4.46
CA ALA A 358 -0.74 -17.17 -3.03
C ALA A 358 -1.92 -17.66 -2.18
N LEU A 359 -3.15 -17.43 -2.62
CA LEU A 359 -4.35 -17.96 -1.97
C LEU A 359 -4.33 -19.49 -2.00
N GLY A 360 -4.04 -20.10 -3.16
CA GLY A 360 -3.93 -21.57 -3.29
C GLY A 360 -2.85 -22.16 -2.39
N ILE A 361 -1.61 -21.63 -2.44
CA ILE A 361 -0.46 -22.21 -1.73
C ILE A 361 -0.48 -21.93 -0.21
N ALA A 362 -0.77 -20.67 0.18
CA ALA A 362 -0.65 -20.23 1.56
C ALA A 362 -1.99 -20.16 2.30
N GLY A 363 -3.11 -20.44 1.62
CA GLY A 363 -4.45 -20.35 2.19
C GLY A 363 -4.89 -18.93 2.55
N ARG A 364 -4.15 -17.92 2.09
CA ARG A 364 -4.44 -16.49 2.34
C ARG A 364 -4.07 -15.64 1.14
N LYS A 365 -4.88 -14.65 0.87
CA LYS A 365 -4.55 -13.62 -0.11
C LYS A 365 -3.35 -12.78 0.33
N LEU A 366 -2.68 -12.20 -0.62
CA LEU A 366 -1.69 -11.16 -0.35
C LEU A 366 -2.37 -9.97 0.32
N SER A 367 -1.59 -9.14 1.06
CA SER A 367 -2.15 -7.92 1.63
C SER A 367 -2.64 -6.98 0.53
N ASP A 368 -3.76 -6.27 0.76
CA ASP A 368 -4.34 -5.32 -0.22
C ASP A 368 -3.30 -4.31 -0.71
N LYS A 369 -2.40 -3.88 0.17
CA LYS A 369 -1.30 -2.99 -0.18
C LYS A 369 -0.34 -3.61 -1.19
N LEU A 370 0.02 -4.89 -1.02
CA LEU A 370 0.91 -5.60 -1.94
C LEU A 370 0.22 -5.91 -3.26
N VAL A 371 -1.05 -6.30 -3.22
CA VAL A 371 -1.87 -6.52 -4.43
C VAL A 371 -2.00 -5.22 -5.23
N GLY A 372 -2.19 -4.08 -4.58
CA GLY A 372 -2.23 -2.76 -5.22
C GLY A 372 -0.91 -2.42 -5.92
N VAL A 373 0.22 -2.61 -5.23
CA VAL A 373 1.56 -2.39 -5.81
C VAL A 373 1.80 -3.30 -7.01
N LEU A 374 1.51 -4.60 -6.89
CA LEU A 374 1.65 -5.55 -7.99
C LEU A 374 0.67 -5.25 -9.14
N GLY A 375 -0.56 -4.83 -8.84
CA GLY A 375 -1.57 -4.45 -9.82
C GLY A 375 -1.12 -3.28 -10.69
N ASN A 376 -0.55 -2.27 -10.06
CA ASN A 376 0.01 -1.11 -10.74
C ASN A 376 1.23 -1.46 -11.62
N SER A 377 1.93 -2.56 -11.31
CA SER A 377 3.07 -3.05 -12.10
C SER A 377 2.67 -3.60 -13.48
N GLY A 378 1.39 -3.91 -13.71
CA GLY A 378 0.90 -4.51 -14.94
C GLY A 378 1.43 -5.93 -15.15
N GLN A 379 1.91 -6.22 -16.37
CA GLN A 379 2.58 -7.49 -16.65
C GLN A 379 3.98 -7.48 -16.03
N ILE A 380 4.35 -8.58 -15.38
CA ILE A 380 5.63 -8.80 -14.71
C ILE A 380 6.36 -9.92 -15.46
N ASP A 381 7.50 -9.58 -16.07
CA ASP A 381 8.46 -10.54 -16.61
C ASP A 381 9.64 -10.63 -15.63
N LEU A 382 9.84 -11.79 -15.04
CA LEU A 382 10.82 -12.02 -14.00
C LEU A 382 11.82 -13.09 -14.42
N ASN A 383 13.10 -12.87 -14.14
CA ASN A 383 14.12 -13.89 -14.10
C ASN A 383 14.74 -13.95 -12.70
N ALA A 384 15.05 -15.14 -12.22
CA ALA A 384 15.60 -15.32 -10.90
C ALA A 384 16.59 -16.48 -10.84
N ARG A 385 17.57 -16.36 -9.97
CA ARG A 385 18.41 -17.45 -9.50
C ARG A 385 18.40 -17.45 -7.98
N PHE A 386 18.07 -18.59 -7.40
CA PHE A 386 18.03 -18.78 -5.95
C PHE A 386 18.88 -19.98 -5.57
N ARG A 387 19.80 -19.81 -4.63
CA ARG A 387 20.67 -20.88 -4.17
C ARG A 387 20.80 -20.83 -2.65
N GLY A 388 20.43 -21.92 -1.99
CA GLY A 388 20.55 -22.05 -0.55
C GLY A 388 19.38 -22.70 0.14
N LEU A 389 19.27 -22.47 1.43
CA LEU A 389 18.12 -22.80 2.28
C LEU A 389 17.13 -21.62 2.26
N LEU A 390 15.86 -21.85 2.60
CA LEU A 390 14.90 -20.73 2.74
C LEU A 390 15.30 -19.71 3.81
N SER A 391 16.10 -20.14 4.79
CA SER A 391 16.61 -19.26 5.86
C SER A 391 17.98 -18.64 5.54
N SER A 392 18.71 -19.17 4.55
CA SER A 392 20.05 -18.69 4.18
C SER A 392 20.29 -18.96 2.71
N PHE A 393 20.32 -17.89 1.90
CA PHE A 393 20.37 -18.03 0.44
C PHE A 393 21.10 -16.86 -0.23
N ASP A 394 21.54 -17.14 -1.44
CA ASP A 394 21.94 -16.15 -2.46
C ASP A 394 20.82 -16.07 -3.50
N MET A 395 20.35 -14.87 -3.79
CA MET A 395 19.28 -14.60 -4.75
C MET A 395 19.71 -13.52 -5.74
N GLN A 396 19.53 -13.80 -7.01
CA GLN A 396 19.59 -12.83 -8.09
C GLN A 396 18.20 -12.72 -8.70
N LEU A 397 17.69 -11.52 -8.81
CA LEU A 397 16.36 -11.25 -9.35
C LEU A 397 16.44 -10.11 -10.35
N GLY A 398 15.83 -10.29 -11.50
CA GLY A 398 15.54 -9.24 -12.46
C GLY A 398 14.06 -9.25 -12.75
N ALA A 399 13.40 -8.11 -12.64
CA ALA A 399 12.00 -7.94 -12.95
C ALA A 399 11.82 -6.78 -13.93
N ALA A 400 11.21 -7.06 -15.07
CA ALA A 400 10.73 -6.07 -16.01
C ALA A 400 9.22 -5.97 -15.87
N THR A 401 8.74 -4.76 -15.61
CA THR A 401 7.32 -4.51 -15.34
C THR A 401 6.80 -3.40 -16.25
N GLY A 402 5.49 -3.28 -16.34
CA GLY A 402 4.85 -2.18 -17.06
C GLY A 402 5.22 -0.79 -16.52
N VAL A 403 5.72 -0.70 -15.29
CA VAL A 403 6.11 0.56 -14.64
C VAL A 403 7.64 0.73 -14.50
N GLY A 404 8.45 -0.12 -15.11
CA GLY A 404 9.92 -0.03 -15.09
C GLY A 404 10.60 -1.31 -14.65
N ASN A 405 11.93 -1.27 -14.55
CA ASN A 405 12.75 -2.44 -14.26
C ASN A 405 13.35 -2.36 -12.85
N VAL A 406 13.43 -3.52 -12.19
CA VAL A 406 14.08 -3.70 -10.91
C VAL A 406 15.00 -4.90 -11.00
N SER A 407 16.21 -4.78 -10.52
CA SER A 407 17.12 -5.91 -10.32
C SER A 407 17.77 -5.90 -8.95
N CYS A 408 18.02 -7.07 -8.39
CA CYS A 408 18.75 -7.17 -7.14
C CYS A 408 19.60 -8.44 -7.08
N ASN A 409 20.72 -8.34 -6.33
CA ASN A 409 21.56 -9.45 -5.93
C ASN A 409 21.62 -9.44 -4.41
N LEU A 410 20.92 -10.35 -3.75
CA LEU A 410 20.78 -10.37 -2.31
C LEU A 410 21.31 -11.66 -1.71
N LYS A 411 22.03 -11.55 -0.60
CA LYS A 411 22.42 -12.64 0.27
C LYS A 411 21.69 -12.51 1.59
N MET A 412 21.07 -13.58 2.03
CA MET A 412 20.40 -13.64 3.33
C MET A 412 20.95 -14.78 4.17
N ALA A 413 21.18 -14.51 5.44
CA ALA A 413 21.61 -15.52 6.40
C ALA A 413 20.99 -15.26 7.79
N PRO A 414 20.68 -16.30 8.57
CA PRO A 414 20.16 -16.15 9.92
C PRO A 414 21.20 -15.60 10.88
N VAL A 415 20.78 -14.75 11.80
CA VAL A 415 21.58 -14.15 12.87
C VAL A 415 20.94 -14.49 14.20
N LYS A 416 21.71 -14.38 15.30
CA LYS A 416 21.18 -14.60 16.67
C LYS A 416 19.97 -13.69 16.94
N GLY A 417 19.02 -14.19 17.74
CA GLY A 417 17.82 -13.40 18.11
C GLY A 417 16.64 -13.50 17.11
N GLY A 418 16.69 -14.41 16.11
CA GLY A 418 15.61 -14.59 15.13
C GLY A 418 15.56 -13.49 14.09
N LEU A 419 16.68 -12.81 13.87
CA LEU A 419 16.90 -11.87 12.79
C LEU A 419 17.58 -12.55 11.59
N SER A 420 17.55 -11.92 10.44
CA SER A 420 18.29 -12.33 9.24
C SER A 420 19.15 -11.17 8.78
N SER A 421 20.42 -11.44 8.47
CA SER A 421 21.25 -10.50 7.73
C SER A 421 20.83 -10.45 6.27
N VAL A 422 20.81 -9.27 5.71
CA VAL A 422 20.55 -9.03 4.28
C VAL A 422 21.67 -8.17 3.75
N ARG A 423 22.30 -8.62 2.67
CA ARG A 423 23.40 -7.91 2.03
C ARG A 423 23.28 -8.01 0.52
N GLY A 424 23.48 -6.91 -0.19
CA GLY A 424 23.53 -6.93 -1.64
C GLY A 424 23.13 -5.65 -2.32
N ASP A 425 23.01 -5.74 -3.64
CA ASP A 425 22.75 -4.61 -4.52
C ASP A 425 21.30 -4.60 -4.99
N VAL A 426 20.75 -3.42 -5.12
CA VAL A 426 19.42 -3.15 -5.71
C VAL A 426 19.59 -2.07 -6.78
N GLU A 427 19.07 -2.30 -7.96
CA GLU A 427 19.08 -1.36 -9.08
C GLU A 427 17.65 -1.18 -9.61
N THR A 428 17.28 0.05 -9.89
CA THR A 428 16.05 0.37 -10.61
C THR A 428 16.37 1.18 -11.86
N ARG A 429 15.60 0.96 -12.93
CA ARG A 429 15.71 1.73 -14.17
C ARG A 429 14.34 2.20 -14.63
N ASN A 430 14.18 3.52 -14.74
CA ASN A 430 12.93 4.18 -15.15
C ASN A 430 11.70 3.66 -14.38
N LEU A 431 11.86 3.35 -13.09
CA LEU A 431 10.78 2.85 -12.26
C LEU A 431 9.80 3.98 -11.96
N ARG A 432 8.58 3.91 -12.47
CA ARG A 432 7.51 4.89 -12.25
C ARG A 432 6.91 4.74 -10.86
N LEU A 433 7.62 5.28 -9.86
CA LEU A 433 7.27 5.15 -8.45
C LEU A 433 5.86 5.69 -8.14
N GLY A 434 5.46 6.76 -8.81
CA GLY A 434 4.14 7.35 -8.63
C GLY A 434 3.01 6.44 -9.08
N GLU A 435 3.21 5.68 -10.15
CA GLU A 435 2.25 4.67 -10.59
C GLU A 435 2.26 3.45 -9.68
N LEU A 436 3.46 2.99 -9.31
CA LEU A 436 3.64 1.81 -8.46
C LEU A 436 3.02 1.98 -7.07
N LEU A 437 3.16 3.19 -6.48
CA LEU A 437 2.70 3.50 -5.12
C LEU A 437 1.37 4.27 -5.07
N ASP A 438 0.73 4.48 -6.23
CA ASP A 438 -0.49 5.28 -6.38
C ASP A 438 -0.35 6.72 -5.83
N ARG A 439 0.79 7.36 -6.11
CA ARG A 439 1.17 8.72 -5.69
C ARG A 439 1.73 9.51 -6.86
N ARG A 440 1.01 9.52 -7.99
CA ARG A 440 1.41 10.24 -9.22
C ARG A 440 1.50 11.75 -9.05
N ASP A 441 0.80 12.28 -8.06
CA ASP A 441 0.82 13.68 -7.67
C ASP A 441 2.18 14.13 -7.12
N LEU A 442 2.90 13.22 -6.47
CA LEU A 442 4.14 13.51 -5.74
C LEU A 442 5.37 12.85 -6.35
N LEU A 443 5.25 11.60 -6.81
CA LEU A 443 6.37 10.77 -7.25
C LEU A 443 6.35 10.57 -8.76
N GLY A 444 7.52 10.68 -9.38
CA GLY A 444 7.76 10.40 -10.80
C GLY A 444 8.59 9.12 -10.99
N ASN A 445 9.45 9.15 -12.01
CA ASN A 445 10.36 8.06 -12.33
C ASN A 445 11.56 8.05 -11.39
N ALA A 446 12.08 6.85 -11.09
CA ALA A 446 13.31 6.67 -10.33
C ALA A 446 14.26 5.71 -11.04
N THR A 447 15.52 6.14 -11.14
CA THR A 447 16.66 5.32 -11.56
C THR A 447 17.72 5.44 -10.49
N LEU A 448 18.00 4.33 -9.82
CA LEU A 448 18.95 4.32 -8.72
C LEU A 448 19.69 2.98 -8.62
N THR A 449 20.84 3.02 -8.00
CA THR A 449 21.58 1.85 -7.51
C THR A 449 21.84 2.01 -6.03
N ALA A 450 21.65 0.95 -5.26
CA ALA A 450 21.90 0.97 -3.82
C ALA A 450 22.49 -0.36 -3.37
N TYR A 451 23.49 -0.27 -2.51
CA TYR A 451 24.01 -1.40 -1.76
C TYR A 451 23.45 -1.36 -0.34
N VAL A 452 22.96 -2.49 0.12
CA VAL A 452 22.33 -2.65 1.45
C VAL A 452 23.12 -3.70 2.23
N ASP A 453 23.48 -3.40 3.47
CA ASP A 453 24.10 -4.35 4.41
C ASP A 453 23.50 -4.17 5.80
N GLY A 454 22.69 -5.13 6.26
CA GLY A 454 21.97 -4.97 7.51
C GLY A 454 21.26 -6.22 8.00
N VAL A 455 20.36 -6.01 8.94
CA VAL A 455 19.52 -7.06 9.57
C VAL A 455 18.05 -6.70 9.55
N ILE A 456 17.23 -7.71 9.30
CA ILE A 456 15.76 -7.58 9.27
C ILE A 456 15.11 -8.70 10.08
N GLY A 457 13.92 -8.45 10.63
CA GLY A 457 13.09 -9.44 11.30
C GLY A 457 12.49 -8.92 12.60
N ARG A 458 11.41 -9.52 13.06
CA ARG A 458 10.70 -9.16 14.29
C ARG A 458 10.38 -7.67 14.44
N GLY A 459 10.05 -7.00 13.34
CA GLY A 459 9.76 -5.56 13.34
C GLY A 459 11.00 -4.66 13.37
N VAL A 460 12.20 -5.23 13.28
CA VAL A 460 13.48 -4.49 13.15
C VAL A 460 13.92 -4.51 11.70
N ALA A 461 14.25 -3.34 11.17
CA ALA A 461 14.98 -3.15 9.93
C ALA A 461 16.13 -2.18 10.24
N ASP A 462 17.38 -2.66 10.20
CA ASP A 462 18.57 -1.90 10.53
C ASP A 462 19.64 -2.22 9.49
N ALA A 463 19.95 -1.27 8.60
CA ALA A 463 20.83 -1.50 7.48
C ALA A 463 21.66 -0.26 7.14
N ASN A 464 22.91 -0.46 6.79
CA ASN A 464 23.73 0.52 6.08
C ASN A 464 23.30 0.51 4.61
N VAL A 465 23.06 1.68 4.06
CA VAL A 465 22.65 1.88 2.67
C VAL A 465 23.61 2.87 2.02
N VAL A 466 24.23 2.44 0.93
CA VAL A 466 25.00 3.31 0.06
C VAL A 466 24.33 3.31 -1.30
N GLY A 467 23.83 4.45 -1.72
CA GLY A 467 23.05 4.55 -2.95
C GLY A 467 23.40 5.75 -3.80
N ASN A 468 23.29 5.56 -5.10
CA ASN A 468 23.38 6.64 -6.09
C ASN A 468 22.05 6.70 -6.83
N VAL A 469 21.43 7.86 -6.81
CA VAL A 469 20.19 8.16 -7.55
C VAL A 469 20.59 8.99 -8.75
N THR A 470 20.53 8.40 -9.92
CA THR A 470 20.78 9.12 -11.19
C THR A 470 19.58 9.92 -11.65
N GLN A 471 18.37 9.51 -11.25
CA GLN A 471 17.16 10.21 -11.59
C GLN A 471 16.06 9.94 -10.57
N LEU A 472 15.42 10.99 -10.07
CA LEU A 472 14.27 10.90 -9.16
C LEU A 472 13.24 11.99 -9.48
N GLY A 473 12.09 11.60 -9.98
CA GLY A 473 10.95 12.49 -10.10
C GLY A 473 10.27 12.71 -8.75
N PHE A 474 10.24 13.95 -8.27
CA PHE A 474 9.53 14.32 -7.05
C PHE A 474 8.94 15.72 -7.16
N ASN A 475 7.68 15.89 -6.77
CA ASN A 475 6.93 17.16 -6.81
C ASN A 475 6.97 17.85 -8.19
N GLY A 476 6.95 17.07 -9.29
CA GLY A 476 6.98 17.57 -10.66
C GLY A 476 8.36 18.01 -11.16
N TYR A 477 9.42 17.87 -10.36
CA TYR A 477 10.81 18.07 -10.74
C TYR A 477 11.56 16.74 -10.82
N VAL A 478 12.55 16.67 -11.70
CA VAL A 478 13.42 15.49 -11.83
C VAL A 478 14.79 15.83 -11.28
N TYR A 479 15.11 15.25 -10.15
CA TYR A 479 16.39 15.40 -9.46
C TYR A 479 17.43 14.45 -10.06
N ASP A 480 18.61 14.98 -10.29
CA ASP A 480 19.78 14.23 -10.76
C ASP A 480 20.86 14.16 -9.68
N SER A 481 21.71 13.12 -9.76
CA SER A 481 22.97 13.04 -9.00
C SER A 481 22.80 13.18 -7.48
N LEU A 482 21.87 12.41 -6.91
CA LEU A 482 21.75 12.29 -5.45
C LEU A 482 22.56 11.08 -4.97
N ARG A 483 23.30 11.24 -3.89
CA ARG A 483 24.02 10.15 -3.20
C ARG A 483 23.58 10.07 -1.76
N LEU A 484 23.30 8.86 -1.33
CA LEU A 484 22.97 8.50 0.04
C LEU A 484 24.05 7.58 0.58
N ASP A 485 24.53 7.84 1.79
CA ASP A 485 25.51 7.00 2.49
C ASP A 485 25.23 7.08 3.99
N GLY A 486 24.56 6.07 4.53
CA GLY A 486 24.15 6.09 5.93
C GLY A 486 23.45 4.85 6.39
N ARG A 487 23.07 4.87 7.63
CA ARG A 487 22.31 3.80 8.31
C ARG A 487 20.85 4.15 8.40
N LEU A 488 20.02 3.22 7.99
CA LEU A 488 18.57 3.28 8.11
C LEU A 488 18.13 2.28 9.17
N ARG A 489 17.57 2.77 10.29
CA ARG A 489 17.03 1.93 11.37
C ARG A 489 15.54 2.20 11.53
N ASN A 490 14.69 1.31 11.03
CA ASN A 490 13.25 1.50 10.93
C ASN A 490 12.92 2.83 10.23
N ARG A 491 12.59 3.89 10.98
CA ARG A 491 12.27 5.24 10.47
C ARG A 491 13.33 6.28 10.89
N GLU A 492 14.50 5.86 11.30
CA GLU A 492 15.65 6.69 11.61
C GLU A 492 16.67 6.59 10.48
N PHE A 493 17.15 7.70 9.99
CA PHE A 493 18.25 7.83 9.07
C PHE A 493 19.42 8.54 9.78
N ASP A 494 20.60 7.96 9.72
CA ASP A 494 21.85 8.53 10.24
C ASP A 494 22.94 8.39 9.18
N GLY A 495 23.42 9.52 8.64
CA GLY A 495 24.40 9.48 7.57
C GLY A 495 24.51 10.77 6.77
N ARG A 496 24.97 10.61 5.54
CA ARG A 496 25.17 11.69 4.58
C ARG A 496 24.25 11.55 3.38
N ILE A 497 23.67 12.68 2.96
CA ILE A 497 22.98 12.82 1.68
C ILE A 497 23.61 13.98 0.93
N THR A 498 24.00 13.77 -0.32
CA THR A 498 24.53 14.82 -1.17
C THR A 498 23.70 14.94 -2.44
N ALA A 499 23.43 16.14 -2.84
CA ALA A 499 22.82 16.47 -4.12
C ALA A 499 23.80 17.30 -4.95
N ARG A 500 23.88 17.02 -6.23
CA ARG A 500 24.67 17.77 -7.22
C ARG A 500 23.84 17.99 -8.48
N ASP A 501 22.64 18.42 -8.27
CA ASP A 501 21.68 18.75 -9.32
C ASP A 501 21.84 20.22 -9.73
N PRO A 502 21.61 20.61 -10.99
CA PRO A 502 21.71 21.99 -11.44
C PRO A 502 20.87 22.99 -10.63
N ASN A 503 19.73 22.54 -10.07
CA ASN A 503 18.81 23.39 -9.30
C ASN A 503 18.81 23.07 -7.80
N LEU A 504 19.62 22.07 -7.35
CA LEU A 504 19.73 21.67 -5.95
C LEU A 504 21.13 21.13 -5.64
N ASP A 505 21.91 21.91 -4.92
CA ASP A 505 23.25 21.51 -4.48
C ASP A 505 23.35 21.62 -2.95
N PHE A 506 23.45 20.47 -2.28
CA PHE A 506 23.63 20.44 -0.82
C PHE A 506 24.47 19.26 -0.35
N ASP A 507 25.03 19.41 0.82
CA ASP A 507 25.56 18.34 1.66
C ASP A 507 24.81 18.31 2.98
N PHE A 508 24.17 17.20 3.25
CA PHE A 508 23.51 16.88 4.52
C PHE A 508 24.34 15.83 5.26
N PHE A 509 24.52 16.02 6.56
CA PHE A 509 25.15 15.05 7.44
C PHE A 509 24.50 15.08 8.82
N GLY A 510 24.05 13.92 9.32
CA GLY A 510 23.48 13.77 10.65
C GLY A 510 22.32 12.81 10.70
N THR A 511 21.51 12.95 11.74
CA THR A 511 20.43 12.02 12.09
C THR A 511 19.07 12.68 11.95
N VAL A 512 18.12 11.95 11.34
CA VAL A 512 16.67 12.23 11.34
C VAL A 512 15.96 11.00 11.86
N ASP A 513 15.35 11.11 13.04
CA ASP A 513 14.60 10.02 13.67
C ASP A 513 13.10 10.32 13.69
N LEU A 514 12.33 9.47 13.00
CA LEU A 514 10.87 9.55 12.90
C LEU A 514 10.18 8.36 13.59
N ASN A 515 10.89 7.61 14.45
CA ASN A 515 10.34 6.44 15.14
C ASN A 515 9.33 6.83 16.23
N ASP A 516 9.66 7.86 17.01
CA ASP A 516 8.82 8.33 18.09
C ASP A 516 7.65 9.20 17.61
N SER A 517 6.71 9.46 18.49
CA SER A 517 5.62 10.41 18.25
C SER A 517 6.12 11.83 18.02
N VAL A 518 7.29 12.18 18.56
CA VAL A 518 7.98 13.45 18.34
C VAL A 518 9.26 13.19 17.56
N PRO A 519 9.35 13.63 16.29
CA PRO A 519 10.57 13.50 15.48
C PRO A 519 11.76 14.20 16.13
N ARG A 520 12.97 13.65 15.90
CA ARG A 520 14.24 14.26 16.32
C ARG A 520 15.12 14.53 15.12
N TYR A 521 15.81 15.65 15.17
CA TYR A 521 16.67 16.17 14.13
C TYR A 521 18.01 16.57 14.76
N ASP A 522 19.08 15.93 14.30
CA ASP A 522 20.45 16.28 14.70
C ASP A 522 21.32 16.23 13.45
N PHE A 523 21.40 17.36 12.73
CA PHE A 523 22.09 17.40 11.47
C PHE A 523 22.70 18.76 11.16
N THR A 524 23.66 18.72 10.24
CA THR A 524 24.18 19.88 9.53
C THR A 524 23.88 19.72 8.05
N MET A 525 23.37 20.79 7.41
CA MET A 525 23.15 20.86 5.98
C MET A 525 23.78 22.11 5.41
N ASP A 526 24.73 21.94 4.51
CA ASP A 526 25.34 23.00 3.73
C ASP A 526 24.59 23.08 2.39
N LEU A 527 23.66 24.01 2.27
CA LEU A 527 22.87 24.29 1.08
C LEU A 527 23.59 25.35 0.25
N ARG A 528 24.32 24.92 -0.78
CA ARG A 528 25.03 25.85 -1.67
C ARG A 528 24.09 26.53 -2.66
N HIS A 529 23.11 25.80 -3.14
CA HIS A 529 22.13 26.31 -4.08
C HIS A 529 20.84 25.49 -4.05
N ALA A 530 19.70 26.18 -4.03
CA ALA A 530 18.40 25.60 -4.29
C ALA A 530 17.54 26.61 -5.06
N ASP A 531 17.14 26.27 -6.29
CA ASP A 531 16.18 27.07 -7.08
C ASP A 531 14.75 26.58 -6.75
N LEU A 532 14.16 27.20 -5.74
CA LEU A 532 12.85 26.81 -5.20
C LEU A 532 11.71 26.97 -6.23
N ALA A 533 11.89 27.86 -7.21
CA ALA A 533 10.91 28.04 -8.27
C ALA A 533 10.95 26.85 -9.24
N ARG A 534 12.13 26.46 -9.71
CA ARG A 534 12.32 25.30 -10.59
C ARG A 534 12.04 23.96 -9.91
N LEU A 535 12.33 23.88 -8.61
CA LEU A 535 12.00 22.71 -7.77
C LEU A 535 10.51 22.59 -7.42
N HIS A 536 9.69 23.55 -7.90
CA HIS A 536 8.25 23.65 -7.63
C HIS A 536 7.89 23.79 -6.14
N VAL A 537 8.83 24.23 -5.31
CA VAL A 537 8.62 24.53 -3.88
C VAL A 537 7.96 25.89 -3.72
N ASN A 538 8.44 26.91 -4.46
CA ASN A 538 7.82 28.21 -4.55
C ASN A 538 7.28 28.46 -5.96
N ARG A 539 5.95 28.53 -6.10
CA ARG A 539 5.27 28.75 -7.38
C ARG A 539 4.85 30.21 -7.60
N ARG A 540 5.10 31.08 -6.63
CA ARG A 540 4.68 32.49 -6.69
C ARG A 540 5.66 33.34 -7.46
N ASP A 541 6.95 33.11 -7.23
CA ASP A 541 8.01 33.94 -7.76
C ASP A 541 8.69 33.24 -8.96
N SER A 542 9.03 33.96 -10.00
CA SER A 542 9.72 33.43 -11.18
C SER A 542 11.18 33.07 -10.88
N VAL A 543 11.80 33.78 -9.95
CA VAL A 543 13.13 33.53 -9.41
C VAL A 543 13.00 33.37 -7.90
N SER A 544 13.40 32.25 -7.36
CA SER A 544 13.37 31.94 -5.92
C SER A 544 14.54 31.02 -5.59
N GLN A 545 15.67 31.57 -5.18
CA GLN A 545 16.92 30.85 -4.95
C GLN A 545 17.34 31.00 -3.50
N LEU A 546 17.71 29.89 -2.88
CA LEU A 546 18.11 29.82 -1.48
C LEU A 546 19.48 29.16 -1.33
N SER A 547 20.31 29.73 -0.48
CA SER A 547 21.54 29.10 0.01
C SER A 547 21.74 29.40 1.49
N GLY A 548 22.59 28.64 2.17
CA GLY A 548 22.91 28.84 3.59
C GLY A 548 23.29 27.53 4.27
N ARG A 549 23.80 27.65 5.47
CA ARG A 549 24.14 26.50 6.33
C ARG A 549 23.11 26.36 7.44
N ILE A 550 22.54 25.16 7.58
CA ILE A 550 21.52 24.82 8.58
C ILE A 550 22.12 23.81 9.55
N VAL A 551 22.08 24.12 10.84
CA VAL A 551 22.42 23.20 11.92
C VAL A 551 21.17 23.02 12.79
N ALA A 552 20.70 21.81 12.90
CA ALA A 552 19.53 21.46 13.69
C ALA A 552 19.89 20.46 14.77
N ALA A 553 19.62 20.81 16.01
CA ALA A 553 19.65 19.92 17.17
C ALA A 553 18.33 20.10 17.92
N ALA A 554 17.26 19.49 17.39
CA ALA A 554 15.91 19.76 17.83
C ALA A 554 14.99 18.56 17.67
N GLY A 555 13.88 18.53 18.40
CA GLY A 555 12.74 17.65 18.21
C GLY A 555 11.44 18.43 18.11
N GLY A 556 10.47 17.91 17.37
CA GLY A 556 9.16 18.53 17.23
C GLY A 556 8.54 18.33 15.84
N ARG A 557 7.22 18.38 15.77
CA ARG A 557 6.44 18.39 14.51
C ARG A 557 5.97 19.78 14.14
N SER A 558 5.92 20.66 15.11
CA SER A 558 5.38 22.02 15.03
C SER A 558 6.10 22.93 16.01
N LEU A 559 5.79 24.21 15.98
CA LEU A 559 6.29 25.15 17.00
C LEU A 559 5.81 24.78 18.41
N ASP A 560 4.68 24.10 18.56
CA ASP A 560 4.11 23.74 19.87
C ASP A 560 4.88 22.66 20.61
N ASP A 561 5.65 21.87 19.91
CA ASP A 561 6.44 20.75 20.44
C ASP A 561 7.93 20.85 20.08
N LEU A 562 8.35 21.97 19.53
CA LEU A 562 9.76 22.24 19.21
C LEU A 562 10.59 22.30 20.49
N ASN A 563 11.55 21.38 20.62
CA ASN A 563 12.52 21.36 21.70
C ASN A 563 13.92 21.26 21.12
N GLY A 564 14.78 22.21 21.44
CA GLY A 564 16.14 22.33 20.93
C GLY A 564 16.37 23.58 20.13
N ARG A 565 17.37 23.52 19.23
CA ARG A 565 17.87 24.68 18.48
C ARG A 565 18.02 24.36 17.02
N ILE A 566 17.58 25.29 16.16
CA ILE A 566 17.82 25.32 14.73
C ILE A 566 18.55 26.63 14.42
N GLN A 567 19.72 26.52 13.84
CA GLN A 567 20.53 27.67 13.45
C GLN A 567 20.73 27.68 11.94
N VAL A 568 20.54 28.82 11.32
CA VAL A 568 20.80 29.06 9.92
C VAL A 568 21.83 30.19 9.83
N THR A 569 22.93 29.96 9.13
CA THR A 569 24.00 30.93 8.93
C THR A 569 24.27 31.14 7.45
N ASP A 570 24.78 32.32 7.12
CA ASP A 570 25.13 32.74 5.76
C ASP A 570 24.00 32.51 4.75
N ALA A 571 22.78 32.69 5.21
CA ALA A 571 21.59 32.51 4.38
C ALA A 571 21.48 33.63 3.34
N ARG A 572 21.22 33.23 2.10
CA ARG A 572 20.89 34.18 1.01
C ARG A 572 19.65 33.69 0.31
N TYR A 573 18.67 34.55 0.20
CA TYR A 573 17.45 34.28 -0.53
C TYR A 573 17.28 35.33 -1.63
N ARG A 574 17.38 34.88 -2.87
CA ARG A 574 17.16 35.69 -4.04
C ARG A 574 15.75 35.43 -4.60
N TYR A 575 14.99 36.50 -4.78
CA TYR A 575 13.66 36.41 -5.32
C TYR A 575 13.47 37.55 -6.35
N ASN A 576 13.11 37.18 -7.57
CA ASN A 576 13.05 38.08 -8.72
C ASN A 576 14.36 38.89 -8.86
N ASP A 577 14.29 40.19 -8.71
CA ASP A 577 15.41 41.13 -8.80
C ASP A 577 16.03 41.53 -7.44
N LYS A 578 15.54 40.95 -6.35
CA LYS A 578 15.93 41.29 -4.98
C LYS A 578 16.69 40.14 -4.30
N GLU A 579 17.51 40.51 -3.32
CA GLU A 579 18.23 39.54 -2.48
C GLU A 579 18.11 39.93 -1.00
N ILE A 580 17.85 38.92 -0.15
CA ILE A 580 17.89 39.01 1.30
C ILE A 580 19.06 38.18 1.79
N ALA A 581 19.94 38.78 2.57
CA ALA A 581 21.00 38.05 3.21
C ALA A 581 20.83 38.10 4.72
N ALA A 582 21.00 36.94 5.39
CA ALA A 582 21.04 36.83 6.82
C ALA A 582 22.34 36.18 7.25
N ALA A 583 23.13 36.85 8.05
CA ALA A 583 24.35 36.29 8.58
C ALA A 583 24.02 35.21 9.61
N SER A 584 23.00 35.40 10.43
CA SER A 584 22.57 34.40 11.40
C SER A 584 21.07 34.49 11.73
N MET A 585 20.46 33.32 11.81
CA MET A 585 19.11 33.15 12.32
C MET A 585 19.08 31.91 13.21
N THR A 586 18.59 32.06 14.44
CA THR A 586 18.51 30.95 15.41
C THR A 586 17.07 30.88 15.96
N VAL A 587 16.48 29.69 15.86
CA VAL A 587 15.21 29.35 16.51
C VAL A 587 15.53 28.40 17.66
N THR A 588 15.10 28.76 18.87
CA THR A 588 15.22 27.91 20.06
C THR A 588 13.82 27.63 20.60
N GLY A 589 13.50 26.38 20.84
CA GLY A 589 12.27 25.93 21.45
C GLY A 589 12.51 25.19 22.75
N GLU A 590 11.70 25.46 23.77
CA GLU A 590 11.65 24.75 25.04
C GLU A 590 10.18 24.53 25.40
N ASN A 591 9.60 23.48 24.83
CA ASN A 591 8.16 23.24 24.94
C ASN A 591 7.88 21.98 25.77
N SER A 592 6.95 22.10 26.69
CA SER A 592 6.40 21.00 27.49
C SER A 592 4.88 21.05 27.47
N GLU A 593 4.21 20.11 28.13
CA GLU A 593 2.76 20.17 28.31
C GLU A 593 2.30 21.41 29.11
N ARG A 594 3.18 21.93 29.98
CA ARG A 594 2.85 23.02 30.90
C ARG A 594 3.47 24.36 30.54
N SER A 595 4.39 24.40 29.61
CA SER A 595 5.10 25.64 29.23
C SER A 595 5.52 25.58 27.78
N LYS A 596 5.26 26.63 27.02
CA LYS A 596 5.66 26.90 25.67
C LYS A 596 6.61 28.08 25.63
N PHE A 597 7.80 27.84 25.10
CA PHE A 597 8.78 28.89 24.86
C PHE A 597 9.40 28.71 23.49
N VAL A 598 9.34 29.77 22.67
CA VAL A 598 10.08 29.86 21.41
C VAL A 598 10.74 31.21 21.31
N GLU A 599 11.99 31.22 20.96
CA GLU A 599 12.78 32.39 20.67
C GLU A 599 13.34 32.30 19.25
N LEU A 600 13.11 33.33 18.47
CA LEU A 600 13.78 33.59 17.20
C LEU A 600 14.73 34.78 17.40
N ARG A 601 16.00 34.60 17.13
CA ARG A 601 16.99 35.67 17.01
C ARG A 601 17.50 35.69 15.59
N SER A 602 17.42 36.82 14.94
CA SER A 602 17.88 37.01 13.56
C SER A 602 18.38 38.39 13.31
N ASP A 603 19.01 38.60 12.18
CA ASP A 603 19.40 39.92 11.71
C ASP A 603 18.20 40.82 11.42
N PHE A 604 17.00 40.24 11.25
CA PHE A 604 15.78 40.96 10.89
C PHE A 604 14.92 41.33 12.10
N ALA A 605 14.82 40.43 13.09
CA ALA A 605 14.01 40.63 14.28
C ALA A 605 14.40 39.63 15.37
N ASP A 606 14.22 40.01 16.63
CA ASP A 606 14.17 39.14 17.77
C ASP A 606 12.71 38.94 18.18
N VAL A 607 12.26 37.67 18.21
CA VAL A 607 10.89 37.33 18.60
C VAL A 607 10.96 36.34 19.77
N THR A 608 10.32 36.67 20.86
CA THR A 608 10.19 35.78 22.02
C THR A 608 8.72 35.53 22.30
N PHE A 609 8.35 34.28 22.35
CA PHE A 609 7.00 33.89 22.74
C PHE A 609 7.04 32.95 23.94
N ARG A 610 6.27 33.25 24.96
CA ARG A 610 6.07 32.45 26.17
C ARG A 610 4.59 32.23 26.42
N SER A 611 4.15 31.00 26.67
CA SER A 611 2.75 30.65 26.90
C SER A 611 2.66 29.33 27.70
N LYS A 612 1.50 29.07 28.26
CA LYS A 612 1.17 27.72 28.76
C LYS A 612 0.27 26.96 27.81
N THR A 613 -0.32 27.63 26.85
CA THR A 613 -1.19 27.03 25.81
C THR A 613 -0.50 26.97 24.46
N SER A 614 -1.05 26.16 23.53
CA SER A 614 -0.52 26.00 22.18
C SER A 614 -0.56 27.31 21.39
N TYR A 615 0.41 27.54 20.50
CA TYR A 615 0.45 28.72 19.63
C TYR A 615 -0.81 28.85 18.78
N ARG A 616 -1.34 27.76 18.31
CA ARG A 616 -2.58 27.71 17.55
C ARG A 616 -3.74 28.25 18.37
N THR A 617 -3.90 27.77 19.60
CA THR A 617 -4.94 28.22 20.53
C THR A 617 -4.80 29.71 20.83
N VAL A 618 -3.56 30.18 21.05
CA VAL A 618 -3.25 31.59 21.23
C VAL A 618 -3.69 32.44 20.03
N PHE A 619 -3.32 32.01 18.83
CA PHE A 619 -3.66 32.78 17.62
C PHE A 619 -5.17 32.80 17.36
N GLU A 620 -5.85 31.70 17.60
CA GLU A 620 -7.31 31.60 17.52
C GLU A 620 -7.97 32.49 18.58
N TYR A 621 -7.45 32.52 19.81
CA TYR A 621 -7.93 33.38 20.85
C TYR A 621 -7.76 34.88 20.50
N LEU A 622 -6.59 35.28 20.04
CA LEU A 622 -6.36 36.68 19.62
C LEU A 622 -7.31 37.09 18.48
N ARG A 623 -7.50 36.25 17.49
CA ARG A 623 -8.46 36.47 16.41
C ARG A 623 -9.89 36.61 16.95
N ARG A 624 -10.29 35.77 17.91
CA ARG A 624 -11.62 35.83 18.53
C ARG A 624 -11.78 37.03 19.45
N SER A 625 -10.74 37.40 20.19
CA SER A 625 -10.77 38.61 21.09
C SER A 625 -11.02 39.89 20.30
N ALA A 626 -10.53 40.03 19.09
CA ALA A 626 -10.86 41.14 18.20
C ALA A 626 -12.37 41.23 17.90
N TRP A 627 -13.02 40.08 17.72
CA TRP A 627 -14.47 40.05 17.46
C TRP A 627 -15.34 40.17 18.72
N LYS A 628 -14.78 39.97 19.89
CA LYS A 628 -15.52 40.13 21.16
C LYS A 628 -16.09 41.54 21.32
N TYR A 629 -15.34 42.53 20.92
CA TYR A 629 -15.75 43.95 21.04
C TYR A 629 -16.68 44.38 19.91
N LEU A 630 -16.64 43.67 18.79
CA LEU A 630 -17.39 43.91 17.55
C LEU A 630 -18.04 42.64 17.01
N PRO A 631 -18.85 41.90 17.79
CA PRO A 631 -19.36 40.61 17.44
C PRO A 631 -20.13 40.59 16.11
N MET A 632 -20.82 41.65 15.77
CA MET A 632 -21.56 41.73 14.52
C MET A 632 -20.70 41.84 13.27
N LEU A 633 -19.44 42.24 13.36
CA LEU A 633 -18.52 42.22 12.21
C LEU A 633 -17.91 40.84 11.95
N GLY A 634 -17.96 39.90 12.88
CA GLY A 634 -17.38 38.58 12.82
C GLY A 634 -18.17 37.54 12.00
N GLY A 635 -19.40 37.82 11.61
CA GLY A 635 -20.17 36.92 10.71
C GLY A 635 -20.83 35.68 11.34
N GLU A 636 -20.35 35.19 12.47
CA GLU A 636 -20.90 34.04 13.23
C GLU A 636 -21.15 34.40 14.68
N LYS A 637 -22.26 33.86 15.23
CA LYS A 637 -22.50 33.93 16.69
C LYS A 637 -21.41 33.13 17.38
N TRP A 638 -20.58 33.79 18.14
CA TRP A 638 -19.58 33.12 18.95
C TRP A 638 -20.24 32.52 20.22
N GLU A 639 -20.26 31.23 20.32
CA GLU A 639 -20.58 30.49 21.55
C GLU A 639 -19.31 29.77 22.02
N GLU A 640 -18.91 30.03 23.27
CA GLU A 640 -17.82 29.28 23.93
C GLU A 640 -18.19 27.82 24.03
N THR A 641 -17.37 26.92 23.41
CA THR A 641 -17.56 25.49 23.62
C THR A 641 -17.14 25.09 25.04
N PRO A 642 -17.76 24.05 25.63
CA PRO A 642 -17.41 23.59 27.00
C PRO A 642 -15.95 23.15 27.16
N SER A 643 -15.29 22.76 26.08
CA SER A 643 -13.85 22.38 26.06
C SER A 643 -12.94 23.62 26.16
N GLU A 644 -13.34 24.76 25.64
CA GLU A 644 -12.56 26.00 25.69
C GLU A 644 -12.57 26.63 27.10
N ARG A 645 -13.66 26.46 27.85
CA ARG A 645 -13.72 26.88 29.29
C ARG A 645 -12.79 26.07 30.18
N LYS A 646 -12.56 24.79 29.88
CA LYS A 646 -11.65 23.92 30.64
C LYS A 646 -10.17 24.18 30.34
N ALA A 647 -9.83 24.70 29.15
CA ALA A 647 -8.46 25.02 28.80
C ALA A 647 -7.91 26.33 29.36
N ALA A 648 -8.78 27.21 29.86
CA ALA A 648 -8.40 28.48 30.44
C ALA A 648 -8.05 28.29 31.95
N VAL A 649 -6.77 28.14 32.25
CA VAL A 649 -6.26 28.08 33.63
C VAL A 649 -6.06 29.52 34.14
N ALA A 650 -6.50 29.79 35.36
CA ALA A 650 -6.57 31.14 35.97
C ALA A 650 -5.25 31.95 36.00
N ASN A 651 -4.09 31.36 35.68
CA ASN A 651 -2.78 32.02 35.66
C ASN A 651 -2.01 31.78 34.35
N ASP A 652 -2.70 31.68 33.23
CA ASP A 652 -2.10 31.42 31.93
C ASP A 652 -1.80 32.69 31.12
N PHE A 653 -0.72 33.36 31.46
CA PHE A 653 -0.25 34.51 30.72
C PHE A 653 0.56 34.05 29.48
N SER A 654 0.20 34.59 28.33
CA SER A 654 0.98 34.52 27.12
C SER A 654 1.65 35.85 26.83
N LEU A 655 2.94 35.84 26.54
CA LEU A 655 3.75 37.00 26.22
C LEU A 655 4.39 36.83 24.88
N LEU A 656 4.09 37.72 23.94
CA LEU A 656 4.81 37.87 22.66
C LEU A 656 5.61 39.17 22.73
N SER A 657 6.92 39.09 22.49
CA SER A 657 7.79 40.25 22.35
C SER A 657 8.47 40.19 21.00
N VAL A 658 8.41 41.29 20.26
CA VAL A 658 9.05 41.44 18.95
C VAL A 658 9.89 42.71 18.97
N ASN A 659 11.15 42.58 18.61
CA ASN A 659 12.05 43.71 18.40
C ASN A 659 12.57 43.64 16.96
N ILE A 660 12.24 44.65 16.17
CA ILE A 660 12.62 44.72 14.78
C ILE A 660 14.07 45.25 14.68
N ARG A 661 14.88 44.65 13.85
CA ARG A 661 16.24 45.08 13.53
C ARG A 661 16.29 45.61 12.08
N ASN A 662 16.26 44.71 11.10
CA ASN A 662 16.25 45.06 9.68
C ASN A 662 15.21 44.23 8.94
N PHE A 663 13.92 44.60 9.12
CA PHE A 663 12.81 43.75 8.62
C PHE A 663 12.39 44.07 7.18
N ASN A 664 12.72 45.27 6.66
CA ASN A 664 12.24 45.76 5.38
C ASN A 664 12.54 44.82 4.21
N PRO A 665 13.75 44.21 4.08
CA PRO A 665 14.00 43.21 3.03
C PRO A 665 13.05 42.00 3.10
N VAL A 666 12.69 41.57 4.31
CA VAL A 666 11.74 40.43 4.52
C VAL A 666 10.32 40.87 4.14
N ALA A 667 9.91 42.08 4.56
CA ALA A 667 8.61 42.63 4.21
C ALA A 667 8.41 42.77 2.70
N ASP A 668 9.43 43.17 2.00
CA ASP A 668 9.45 43.28 0.53
C ASP A 668 9.35 41.89 -0.12
N ALA A 669 10.03 40.86 0.42
CA ALA A 669 9.98 39.50 -0.08
C ALA A 669 8.58 38.90 0.01
N VAL A 670 7.87 39.10 1.12
CA VAL A 670 6.48 38.66 1.27
C VAL A 670 5.46 39.60 0.69
N SER A 671 5.91 40.64 -0.03
CA SER A 671 5.08 41.64 -0.77
C SER A 671 4.01 42.30 0.09
N THR A 672 4.33 42.64 1.34
CA THR A 672 3.40 43.30 2.25
C THR A 672 3.24 44.80 1.90
N GLY A 673 4.26 45.35 1.26
CA GLY A 673 4.38 46.80 1.04
C GLY A 673 4.46 47.59 2.35
N LEU A 674 4.92 46.94 3.42
CA LEU A 674 5.10 47.50 4.76
C LEU A 674 6.59 47.81 4.97
N GLN A 675 6.91 49.01 5.36
CA GLN A 675 8.24 49.42 5.82
C GLN A 675 8.18 49.75 7.29
N ILE A 676 9.10 49.27 8.08
CA ILE A 676 9.14 49.47 9.55
C ILE A 676 10.55 49.90 9.92
N ALA A 677 10.66 50.85 10.80
CA ALA A 677 11.95 51.36 11.33
C ALA A 677 12.66 50.28 12.15
N ASP A 678 13.98 50.27 12.03
CA ASP A 678 14.83 49.50 12.96
C ASP A 678 14.62 49.97 14.39
N GLY A 679 14.70 49.05 15.36
CA GLY A 679 14.40 49.34 16.76
C GLY A 679 12.91 49.39 17.11
N SER A 680 12.02 49.14 16.13
CA SER A 680 10.59 49.04 16.42
C SER A 680 10.31 47.85 17.32
N SER A 681 9.41 48.02 18.26
CA SER A 681 9.07 46.99 19.26
C SER A 681 7.56 46.79 19.37
N LEU A 682 7.20 45.52 19.67
CA LEU A 682 5.85 45.14 19.99
C LEU A 682 5.87 44.18 21.17
N GLN A 683 5.09 44.49 22.20
CA GLN A 683 4.82 43.61 23.32
C GLN A 683 3.34 43.34 23.42
N LEU A 684 2.96 42.09 23.41
CA LEU A 684 1.59 41.62 23.59
C LEU A 684 1.53 40.66 24.76
N LEU A 685 0.83 41.09 25.82
CA LEU A 685 0.52 40.28 26.99
C LEU A 685 -0.97 39.97 26.96
N PHE A 686 -1.33 38.74 27.12
CA PHE A 686 -2.73 38.37 27.27
C PHE A 686 -2.91 37.13 28.15
N ASN A 687 -4.09 37.07 28.78
CA ASN A 687 -4.52 35.96 29.63
C ASN A 687 -5.96 35.59 29.23
N PRO A 688 -6.19 34.46 28.59
CA PRO A 688 -7.52 34.02 28.16
C PRO A 688 -8.48 33.80 29.34
N ALA A 689 -7.98 33.33 30.48
CA ALA A 689 -8.80 32.97 31.62
C ALA A 689 -9.34 34.20 32.37
N SER A 690 -8.54 35.27 32.48
CA SER A 690 -8.94 36.52 33.08
C SER A 690 -9.41 37.56 32.08
N ASP A 691 -9.41 37.19 30.78
CA ASP A 691 -9.74 38.08 29.68
C ASP A 691 -8.95 39.39 29.71
N GLN A 692 -7.67 39.29 29.95
CA GLN A 692 -6.76 40.43 29.94
C GLN A 692 -5.96 40.48 28.67
N LEU A 693 -5.91 41.65 28.05
CA LEU A 693 -5.12 41.98 26.86
C LEU A 693 -4.37 43.28 27.09
N SER A 694 -3.10 43.28 26.81
CA SER A 694 -2.28 44.50 26.79
C SER A 694 -1.32 44.44 25.60
N LEU A 695 -1.41 45.43 24.73
CA LEU A 695 -0.52 45.58 23.57
C LEU A 695 0.23 46.89 23.73
N LYS A 696 1.53 46.90 23.60
CA LYS A 696 2.40 48.07 23.48
C LYS A 696 3.22 47.94 22.21
N ALA A 697 3.22 48.95 21.37
CA ALA A 697 4.06 49.01 20.17
C ALA A 697 4.65 50.41 20.01
N ALA A 698 5.89 50.44 19.57
CA ALA A 698 6.59 51.70 19.27
C ALA A 698 7.45 51.51 18.01
N SER A 699 7.49 52.60 17.20
CA SER A 699 8.27 52.58 15.98
C SER A 699 8.66 54.03 15.62
N GLU A 700 9.91 54.23 15.16
CA GLU A 700 10.32 55.53 14.63
C GLU A 700 9.55 55.88 13.34
N TYR A 701 9.27 54.89 12.51
CA TYR A 701 8.33 55.04 11.40
C TYR A 701 7.69 53.72 11.02
N ILE A 702 6.47 53.82 10.50
CA ILE A 702 5.79 52.72 9.78
C ILE A 702 5.21 53.32 8.51
N GLU A 703 5.60 52.72 7.38
CA GLU A 703 5.07 53.13 6.08
C GLU A 703 4.37 51.96 5.38
N ARG A 704 3.21 52.24 4.80
CA ARG A 704 2.49 51.27 3.97
C ARG A 704 1.75 51.98 2.86
N ARG A 705 2.18 51.78 1.61
CA ARG A 705 1.61 52.41 0.43
C ARG A 705 1.72 53.92 0.49
N ARG A 706 0.61 54.68 0.75
CA ARG A 706 0.53 56.09 0.84
C ARG A 706 0.32 56.60 2.29
N MET A 707 0.55 55.72 3.26
CA MET A 707 0.44 56.06 4.69
C MET A 707 1.81 55.95 5.33
N LEU A 708 2.24 56.96 5.99
CA LEU A 708 3.46 57.05 6.79
C LEU A 708 3.12 57.63 8.17
N ALA A 709 3.47 56.87 9.21
CA ALA A 709 3.41 57.40 10.59
C ALA A 709 4.84 57.46 11.14
N THR A 710 5.22 58.57 11.73
CA THR A 710 6.54 58.78 12.36
C THR A 710 6.40 58.82 13.89
N ARG A 711 7.40 58.35 14.62
CA ARG A 711 7.43 58.23 16.09
C ARG A 711 6.12 57.67 16.68
N LEU A 712 5.66 56.60 16.03
CA LEU A 712 4.42 55.91 16.40
C LEU A 712 4.56 55.23 17.78
N SER A 713 3.61 55.48 18.67
CA SER A 713 3.41 54.69 19.90
C SER A 713 1.95 54.25 19.96
N VAL A 714 1.73 52.98 20.21
CA VAL A 714 0.40 52.37 20.38
C VAL A 714 0.32 51.62 21.68
N ASN A 715 -0.68 51.94 22.50
CA ASN A 715 -1.03 51.18 23.71
C ASN A 715 -2.49 50.78 23.58
N ALA A 716 -2.76 49.48 23.68
CA ALA A 716 -4.12 48.97 23.74
C ALA A 716 -4.26 48.05 24.96
N SER A 717 -5.34 48.18 25.67
CA SER A 717 -5.64 47.26 26.81
C SER A 717 -7.14 47.10 26.96
N ASN A 718 -7.56 45.99 27.51
CA ASN A 718 -8.95 45.79 27.82
C ASN A 718 -9.19 45.89 29.35
N ARG A 719 -10.39 46.38 29.67
CA ARG A 719 -10.94 46.35 31.03
C ARG A 719 -12.34 45.73 30.96
N GLY A 720 -12.45 44.48 31.37
CA GLY A 720 -13.68 43.71 31.23
C GLY A 720 -14.15 43.65 29.75
N ASP A 721 -15.38 44.12 29.48
CA ASP A 721 -15.99 44.08 28.16
C ASP A 721 -15.58 45.23 27.22
N SER A 722 -14.63 46.10 27.59
CA SER A 722 -14.19 47.20 26.79
C SER A 722 -12.72 47.15 26.42
N LEU A 723 -12.40 47.44 25.18
CA LEU A 723 -11.05 47.67 24.68
C LEU A 723 -10.79 49.16 24.65
N ALA A 724 -9.68 49.57 25.26
CA ALA A 724 -9.18 50.93 25.17
C ALA A 724 -7.91 50.95 24.30
N VAL A 725 -7.82 51.95 23.42
CA VAL A 725 -6.66 52.17 22.53
C VAL A 725 -6.21 53.59 22.68
N TYR A 726 -4.92 53.77 22.85
CA TYR A 726 -4.23 55.04 22.78
C TYR A 726 -3.10 54.92 21.77
N ALA A 727 -3.06 55.81 20.79
CA ALA A 727 -1.96 55.84 19.82
C ALA A 727 -1.52 57.31 19.63
N SER A 728 -0.23 57.50 19.43
CA SER A 728 0.32 58.80 19.10
C SER A 728 1.36 58.67 17.98
N ALA A 729 1.40 59.68 17.16
CA ALA A 729 2.44 59.82 16.12
C ALA A 729 2.90 61.27 16.07
N GLU A 730 4.16 61.49 15.75
CA GLU A 730 4.61 62.85 15.53
C GLU A 730 4.01 63.38 14.25
N ASP A 731 4.03 62.60 13.18
CA ASP A 731 3.35 62.91 11.93
C ASP A 731 2.61 61.70 11.41
N LEU A 732 1.41 61.90 10.90
CA LEU A 732 0.70 60.93 10.07
C LEU A 732 0.42 61.54 8.69
N TYR A 733 1.02 60.93 7.68
CA TYR A 733 0.71 61.20 6.27
C TYR A 733 -0.25 60.12 5.74
N ALA A 734 -1.38 60.48 5.20
CA ALA A 734 -2.35 59.57 4.63
C ALA A 734 -2.88 60.16 3.30
N GLY A 735 -2.21 59.82 2.20
CA GLY A 735 -2.49 60.42 0.90
C GLY A 735 -2.18 61.90 0.90
N VAL A 736 -3.20 62.74 0.81
CA VAL A 736 -3.09 64.21 0.83
C VAL A 736 -3.15 64.81 2.25
N LEU A 737 -3.56 63.99 3.21
CA LEU A 737 -3.75 64.42 4.58
C LEU A 737 -2.43 64.37 5.35
N HIS A 738 -2.08 65.45 6.05
CA HIS A 738 -0.97 65.50 7.02
C HIS A 738 -1.51 65.92 8.37
N LEU A 739 -1.31 65.06 9.38
CA LEU A 739 -1.75 65.30 10.77
C LEU A 739 -0.52 65.28 11.69
N PRO A 740 0.07 66.43 12.00
CA PRO A 740 1.22 66.49 12.90
C PRO A 740 0.77 66.37 14.36
N ARG A 741 1.64 65.85 15.22
CA ARG A 741 1.41 65.58 16.64
C ARG A 741 0.06 64.92 16.92
N LEU A 742 -0.20 63.87 16.10
CA LEU A 742 -1.44 63.09 16.19
C LEU A 742 -1.51 62.34 17.53
N SER A 743 -2.64 62.53 18.22
CA SER A 743 -3.03 61.65 19.32
C SER A 743 -4.38 61.04 19.05
N LEU A 744 -4.46 59.73 19.18
CA LEU A 744 -5.67 58.96 18.95
C LEU A 744 -6.06 58.25 20.23
N THR A 745 -7.24 58.52 20.68
CA THR A 745 -7.84 57.78 21.81
C THR A 745 -9.11 57.11 21.37
N GLY A 746 -9.29 55.89 21.79
CA GLY A 746 -10.46 55.12 21.36
C GLY A 746 -10.80 53.98 22.22
N GLY A 747 -11.93 53.37 21.95
CA GLY A 747 -12.38 52.18 22.59
C GLY A 747 -13.47 51.47 21.79
N ALA A 748 -13.60 50.17 22.10
CA ALA A 748 -14.65 49.36 21.51
C ALA A 748 -15.35 48.54 22.58
N ARG A 749 -16.68 48.45 22.51
CA ARG A 749 -17.52 47.66 23.42
C ARG A 749 -18.86 47.35 22.76
N GLN A 750 -19.23 46.07 22.76
CA GLN A 750 -20.58 45.63 22.34
C GLN A 750 -21.07 46.29 21.04
N ASN A 751 -20.34 46.06 19.94
CA ASN A 751 -20.61 46.66 18.62
C ASN A 751 -20.53 48.19 18.53
N ARG A 752 -20.00 48.85 19.53
CA ARG A 752 -19.77 50.30 19.51
C ARG A 752 -18.29 50.61 19.54
N VAL A 753 -17.84 51.44 18.62
CA VAL A 753 -16.48 51.96 18.59
C VAL A 753 -16.55 53.49 18.81
N GLN A 754 -15.71 53.98 19.68
CA GLN A 754 -15.52 55.42 19.82
C GLN A 754 -14.05 55.73 19.54
N LEU A 755 -13.80 56.74 18.68
CA LEU A 755 -12.48 57.21 18.32
C LEU A 755 -12.46 58.73 18.42
N SER A 756 -11.36 59.25 18.95
CA SER A 756 -11.10 60.69 18.94
C SER A 756 -9.66 60.95 18.54
N ALA A 757 -9.44 61.69 17.49
CA ALA A 757 -8.15 62.06 16.94
C ALA A 757 -7.90 63.54 17.18
N GLY A 758 -6.87 63.84 17.94
CA GLY A 758 -6.36 65.19 18.13
C GLY A 758 -5.08 65.38 17.33
N PHE A 759 -4.93 66.53 16.70
CA PHE A 759 -3.71 66.90 15.97
C PHE A 759 -3.39 68.40 16.18
N ASP A 760 -2.12 68.78 16.02
CA ASP A 760 -1.68 70.13 16.27
C ASP A 760 -0.44 70.50 15.43
N ASP A 761 -0.67 71.34 14.40
CA ASP A 761 0.38 71.89 13.55
C ASP A 761 0.70 73.31 13.99
N THR A 762 1.66 73.47 14.92
CA THR A 762 2.08 74.77 15.40
C THR A 762 2.68 75.70 14.34
N LEU A 763 3.32 75.11 13.29
CA LEU A 763 3.94 75.84 12.24
C LEU A 763 2.88 76.55 11.37
N ARG A 764 1.79 75.81 11.07
CA ARG A 764 0.67 76.34 10.27
C ARG A 764 -0.46 76.89 11.09
N ARG A 765 -0.33 76.88 12.41
CA ARG A 765 -1.37 77.29 13.36
C ARG A 765 -2.70 76.62 13.12
N VAL A 766 -2.61 75.25 12.79
CA VAL A 766 -3.79 74.42 12.61
C VAL A 766 -3.79 73.32 13.68
N SER A 767 -4.86 73.27 14.48
CA SER A 767 -5.08 72.20 15.44
C SER A 767 -6.51 71.70 15.35
N GLY A 768 -6.76 70.53 15.81
CA GLY A 768 -8.11 69.96 15.79
C GLY A 768 -8.28 68.78 16.69
N LEU A 769 -9.52 68.54 17.04
CA LEU A 769 -10.03 67.39 17.70
C LEU A 769 -11.22 66.86 16.91
N VAL A 770 -11.10 65.71 16.32
CA VAL A 770 -12.18 65.05 15.57
C VAL A 770 -12.49 63.72 16.20
N GLY A 771 -13.75 63.54 16.62
CA GLY A 771 -14.18 62.30 17.21
C GLY A 771 -15.44 61.73 16.58
N PHE A 772 -15.56 60.46 16.63
CA PHE A 772 -16.77 59.78 16.17
C PHE A 772 -17.08 58.56 17.02
N ARG A 773 -18.36 58.18 17.03
CA ARG A 773 -18.85 56.93 17.60
C ARG A 773 -19.58 56.16 16.51
N ALA A 774 -19.13 54.97 16.23
CA ALA A 774 -19.77 54.04 15.33
C ALA A 774 -20.48 52.96 16.12
N ALA A 775 -21.71 52.60 15.75
CA ALA A 775 -22.43 51.46 16.29
C ALA A 775 -22.96 50.60 15.15
N VAL A 776 -22.71 49.34 15.21
CA VAL A 776 -23.31 48.39 14.25
C VAL A 776 -24.74 48.12 14.72
N ALA A 777 -25.71 48.38 13.86
CA ALA A 777 -27.12 48.18 14.16
C ALA A 777 -27.49 46.70 14.23
N ASP A 778 -28.39 46.32 15.11
CA ASP A 778 -28.91 44.96 15.23
C ASP A 778 -29.79 44.58 14.04
N GLU A 779 -30.41 45.56 13.40
CA GLU A 779 -31.24 45.38 12.21
C GLU A 779 -30.41 45.42 10.93
N HIS A 780 -30.74 44.52 10.00
CA HIS A 780 -30.17 44.51 8.69
C HIS A 780 -30.92 45.46 7.78
N GLY A 781 -30.23 46.44 7.20
CA GLY A 781 -30.78 47.25 6.12
C GLY A 781 -30.89 46.43 4.79
N PRO A 782 -31.46 47.01 3.75
CA PRO A 782 -31.67 46.33 2.46
C PRO A 782 -30.38 45.76 1.83
N ASN A 783 -29.24 46.36 2.19
CA ASN A 783 -27.92 45.94 1.64
C ASN A 783 -27.01 45.28 2.71
N GLY A 784 -27.57 44.65 3.76
CA GLY A 784 -26.83 44.02 4.83
C GLY A 784 -26.77 44.86 6.11
N ARG A 785 -25.66 44.71 6.88
CA ARG A 785 -25.51 45.38 8.17
C ARG A 785 -25.28 46.86 8.02
N VAL A 786 -25.93 47.65 8.89
CA VAL A 786 -25.85 49.11 8.91
C VAL A 786 -24.98 49.55 10.09
N VAL A 787 -24.05 50.47 9.86
CA VAL A 787 -23.25 51.15 10.87
C VAL A 787 -23.80 52.56 11.03
N ASP A 788 -24.29 52.91 12.24
CA ASP A 788 -24.67 54.26 12.66
C ASP A 788 -23.40 54.98 13.15
N LEU A 789 -22.96 55.97 12.42
CA LEU A 789 -21.81 56.83 12.74
C LEU A 789 -22.30 58.16 13.24
N ARG A 790 -21.86 58.55 14.43
CA ARG A 790 -22.12 59.83 15.03
C ARG A 790 -20.85 60.60 15.27
N ILE A 791 -20.83 61.88 14.85
CA ILE A 791 -19.72 62.78 15.12
C ILE A 791 -19.84 63.21 16.59
N LEU A 792 -18.76 63.04 17.32
CA LEU A 792 -18.62 63.61 18.67
C LEU A 792 -18.27 65.08 18.59
N PRO A 793 -18.34 65.88 19.71
CA PRO A 793 -17.89 67.26 19.71
C PRO A 793 -16.51 67.40 19.05
N SER A 794 -16.48 67.98 17.83
CA SER A 794 -15.31 68.01 16.97
C SER A 794 -15.09 69.43 16.47
N HIS A 795 -13.81 69.81 16.44
CA HIS A 795 -13.44 71.11 15.95
C HIS A 795 -12.06 71.09 15.28
N ILE A 796 -11.85 72.05 14.36
CA ILE A 796 -10.56 72.36 13.72
C ILE A 796 -10.34 73.86 13.85
N THR A 797 -9.22 74.24 14.43
CA THR A 797 -8.81 75.63 14.59
C THR A 797 -7.68 75.96 13.63
N ARG A 798 -7.81 77.02 12.86
CA ARG A 798 -6.79 77.56 11.99
C ARG A 798 -6.60 79.04 12.25
N GLY A 799 -5.46 79.41 12.81
CA GLY A 799 -5.22 80.76 13.25
C GLY A 799 -6.15 81.16 14.36
N ASP A 800 -7.02 82.17 14.11
CA ASP A 800 -8.05 82.68 15.04
C ASP A 800 -9.46 82.08 14.80
N LYS A 801 -9.60 81.25 13.73
CA LYS A 801 -10.89 80.66 13.32
C LYS A 801 -11.00 79.22 13.78
N THR A 802 -12.08 78.96 14.53
CA THR A 802 -12.41 77.56 14.95
C THR A 802 -13.65 77.13 14.20
N TRP A 803 -13.52 76.03 13.49
CA TRP A 803 -14.55 75.26 12.75
C TRP A 803 -15.12 74.15 13.64
N GLN A 804 -16.43 74.13 13.74
CA GLN A 804 -17.12 73.00 14.40
C GLN A 804 -17.51 71.97 13.35
N ILE A 805 -17.37 70.70 13.70
CA ILE A 805 -17.75 69.54 12.85
C ILE A 805 -18.84 68.81 13.57
N PHE A 806 -19.96 68.57 12.92
CA PHE A 806 -21.03 67.73 13.42
C PHE A 806 -21.84 67.13 12.25
N ALA A 807 -22.53 66.03 12.52
CA ALA A 807 -23.50 65.44 11.61
C ALA A 807 -24.74 65.06 12.40
N ARG A 808 -25.89 65.19 11.75
CA ARG A 808 -27.14 64.73 12.33
C ARG A 808 -27.17 63.23 12.40
N LYS A 809 -26.83 62.56 11.26
CA LYS A 809 -26.76 61.12 11.16
C LYS A 809 -25.89 60.72 9.95
N ILE A 810 -25.08 59.69 10.10
CA ILE A 810 -24.38 59.05 8.99
C ILE A 810 -24.60 57.53 9.12
N LEU A 811 -25.14 56.92 8.06
CA LEU A 811 -25.31 55.47 7.99
C LEU A 811 -24.47 54.90 6.88
N LEU A 812 -23.76 53.82 7.20
CA LEU A 812 -22.91 53.10 6.25
C LEU A 812 -23.40 51.65 6.11
N ASP A 813 -23.57 51.21 4.91
CA ASP A 813 -23.74 49.80 4.58
C ASP A 813 -22.75 49.35 3.50
N THR A 814 -22.92 48.14 2.97
CA THR A 814 -22.01 47.58 1.94
C THR A 814 -22.14 48.23 0.57
N ALA A 815 -23.19 49.01 0.30
CA ALA A 815 -23.52 49.58 -0.99
C ALA A 815 -23.59 51.13 -0.99
N GLN A 816 -23.82 51.75 0.19
CA GLN A 816 -24.05 53.18 0.28
C GLN A 816 -23.59 53.82 1.60
N VAL A 817 -23.39 55.14 1.57
CA VAL A 817 -23.22 56.00 2.72
C VAL A 817 -24.33 57.02 2.69
N VAL A 818 -25.22 57.01 3.66
CA VAL A 818 -26.27 58.02 3.86
C VAL A 818 -25.74 59.08 4.79
N ILE A 819 -25.67 60.32 4.31
CA ILE A 819 -25.21 61.48 5.08
C ILE A 819 -26.43 62.39 5.30
N ASP A 820 -26.86 62.53 6.55
CA ASP A 820 -27.91 63.47 6.93
C ASP A 820 -27.26 64.69 7.64
N LYS A 821 -27.09 65.72 6.85
CA LYS A 821 -26.57 66.99 7.32
C LYS A 821 -25.26 66.97 8.05
N PHE A 822 -24.18 66.66 7.36
CA PHE A 822 -22.83 66.83 7.88
C PHE A 822 -22.36 68.24 7.69
N TYR A 823 -22.05 68.95 8.77
CA TYR A 823 -21.63 70.36 8.79
C TYR A 823 -20.16 70.49 9.16
N VAL A 824 -19.49 71.42 8.51
CA VAL A 824 -18.24 72.03 8.93
C VAL A 824 -18.50 73.53 8.90
N MET A 825 -18.59 74.17 10.07
CA MET A 825 -19.03 75.56 10.12
C MET A 825 -18.28 76.35 11.21
N ASN A 826 -18.18 77.67 10.99
CA ASN A 826 -17.82 78.68 11.96
C ASN A 826 -18.90 79.83 11.98
N ARG A 827 -18.67 80.92 12.64
CA ARG A 827 -19.65 82.02 12.75
C ARG A 827 -20.03 82.59 11.34
N GLU A 828 -19.19 82.50 10.36
CA GLU A 828 -19.32 83.24 9.06
C GLU A 828 -19.45 82.31 7.90
N GLN A 829 -19.03 81.06 8.03
CA GLN A 829 -18.82 80.17 6.93
C GLN A 829 -19.44 78.81 7.27
N GLU A 830 -20.03 78.16 6.21
CA GLU A 830 -20.66 76.86 6.37
C GLU A 830 -20.37 76.00 5.14
N LEU A 831 -20.02 74.72 5.43
CA LEU A 831 -20.02 73.67 4.47
C LEU A 831 -21.02 72.61 4.96
N LEU A 832 -21.99 72.27 4.10
CA LEU A 832 -22.98 71.26 4.36
C LEU A 832 -22.85 70.11 3.31
N LEU A 833 -22.72 68.88 3.77
CA LEU A 833 -22.88 67.68 2.95
C LEU A 833 -24.17 66.95 3.33
N ASP A 834 -25.03 66.65 2.35
CA ASP A 834 -26.30 65.99 2.56
C ASP A 834 -26.63 65.06 1.40
N GLY A 835 -27.14 63.86 1.63
CA GLY A 835 -27.55 62.96 0.58
C GLY A 835 -27.02 61.52 0.74
N VAL A 836 -27.02 60.83 -0.35
CA VAL A 836 -26.63 59.40 -0.40
C VAL A 836 -25.49 59.17 -1.38
N ALA A 837 -24.35 58.72 -0.89
CA ALA A 837 -23.21 58.28 -1.69
C ALA A 837 -23.34 56.78 -2.00
N SER A 838 -23.64 56.45 -3.23
CA SER A 838 -23.77 55.09 -3.71
C SER A 838 -23.17 54.91 -5.13
N ARG A 839 -23.35 53.72 -5.68
CA ARG A 839 -23.06 53.46 -7.11
C ARG A 839 -24.25 53.75 -8.02
N SER A 840 -25.42 54.04 -7.49
CA SER A 840 -26.66 54.35 -8.24
C SER A 840 -26.58 55.73 -8.86
N ARG A 841 -27.18 55.89 -10.05
CA ARG A 841 -27.34 57.22 -10.69
C ARG A 841 -28.47 58.04 -10.08
N GLU A 842 -29.34 57.40 -9.32
CA GLU A 842 -30.47 58.06 -8.67
C GLU A 842 -30.05 58.74 -7.36
N ASP A 843 -28.97 58.21 -6.74
CA ASP A 843 -28.44 58.76 -5.49
C ASP A 843 -27.42 59.87 -5.76
N SER A 844 -27.51 60.93 -4.96
CA SER A 844 -26.59 62.04 -5.01
C SER A 844 -26.20 62.56 -3.63
N VAL A 845 -25.01 63.08 -3.53
CA VAL A 845 -24.54 63.88 -2.39
C VAL A 845 -24.44 65.32 -2.84
N THR A 846 -25.12 66.20 -2.10
CA THR A 846 -25.08 67.59 -2.29
C THR A 846 -24.08 68.23 -1.33
N LEU A 847 -23.12 68.96 -1.85
CA LEU A 847 -22.25 69.90 -1.11
C LEU A 847 -22.80 71.29 -1.25
N SER A 848 -23.17 71.96 -0.17
CA SER A 848 -23.56 73.34 -0.12
C SER A 848 -22.49 74.17 0.62
N LEU A 849 -22.11 75.26 0.06
CA LEU A 849 -21.07 76.14 0.60
C LEU A 849 -21.68 77.58 0.81
N HIS A 850 -21.48 78.12 2.00
CA HIS A 850 -21.89 79.46 2.32
C HIS A 850 -20.70 80.29 2.85
N ASN A 851 -20.36 81.39 2.14
CA ASN A 851 -19.25 82.26 2.42
C ASN A 851 -17.93 81.51 2.72
N PHE A 852 -17.73 80.37 2.08
CA PHE A 852 -16.70 79.42 2.43
C PHE A 852 -15.35 79.81 1.84
N ASP A 853 -14.30 79.94 2.68
CA ASP A 853 -12.93 80.21 2.30
C ASP A 853 -12.27 78.92 1.72
N LEU A 854 -11.80 79.05 0.45
CA LEU A 854 -11.18 77.99 -0.24
C LEU A 854 -9.72 77.73 0.18
N ALA A 855 -9.06 78.66 0.87
CA ALA A 855 -7.68 78.53 1.30
C ALA A 855 -7.36 77.30 2.10
N PRO A 856 -8.26 76.68 2.92
CA PRO A 856 -8.00 75.38 3.53
C PRO A 856 -7.78 74.26 2.55
N PHE A 857 -8.32 74.35 1.33
CA PHE A 857 -8.23 73.35 0.28
C PHE A 857 -7.14 73.58 -0.74
N ALA A 858 -6.50 74.82 -0.66
CA ALA A 858 -5.45 75.22 -1.61
C ALA A 858 -4.35 74.16 -1.76
N GLN A 859 -3.88 73.55 -0.69
CA GLN A 859 -2.85 72.53 -0.75
C GLN A 859 -3.30 71.22 -1.44
N VAL A 860 -4.57 70.87 -1.32
CA VAL A 860 -5.14 69.69 -1.99
C VAL A 860 -5.24 70.04 -3.49
N ALA A 861 -5.69 71.23 -3.83
CA ALA A 861 -5.77 71.68 -5.21
C ALA A 861 -4.40 71.86 -5.87
N GLU A 862 -3.42 72.40 -5.16
CA GLU A 862 -2.03 72.51 -5.63
C GLU A 862 -1.37 71.16 -5.98
N ARG A 863 -1.59 70.12 -5.14
CA ARG A 863 -1.14 68.71 -5.44
C ARG A 863 -1.85 68.14 -6.66
N MET A 864 -3.03 68.63 -7.00
CA MET A 864 -3.77 68.26 -8.20
C MET A 864 -3.43 69.13 -9.41
N GLY A 865 -2.52 70.09 -9.22
CA GLY A 865 -2.09 71.01 -10.28
C GLY A 865 -2.97 72.24 -10.40
N TYR A 866 -3.81 72.54 -9.40
CA TYR A 866 -4.69 73.74 -9.42
C TYR A 866 -4.30 74.67 -8.29
N TYR A 867 -4.34 76.03 -8.57
CA TYR A 867 -4.25 77.04 -7.53
C TYR A 867 -5.68 77.60 -7.25
N ILE A 868 -6.08 77.54 -6.01
CA ILE A 868 -7.42 78.01 -5.60
C ILE A 868 -7.31 78.90 -4.34
N GLU A 869 -7.71 80.16 -4.47
CA GLU A 869 -7.82 81.07 -3.33
C GLU A 869 -9.10 81.95 -3.47
N GLY A 870 -9.71 82.35 -2.38
CA GLY A 870 -10.92 83.15 -2.38
C GLY A 870 -12.06 82.51 -1.59
N ARG A 871 -13.29 83.13 -1.71
CA ARG A 871 -14.49 82.63 -1.08
C ARG A 871 -15.55 82.24 -2.09
N THR A 872 -16.35 81.28 -1.67
CA THR A 872 -17.36 80.73 -2.57
C THR A 872 -18.71 80.51 -1.87
N ASN A 873 -19.76 80.67 -2.64
CA ASN A 873 -21.16 80.38 -2.29
C ASN A 873 -21.71 79.45 -3.41
N GLY A 874 -22.59 78.53 -3.07
CA GLY A 874 -23.24 77.71 -4.08
C GLY A 874 -23.39 76.27 -3.63
N SER A 875 -23.76 75.47 -4.56
CA SER A 875 -23.91 74.02 -4.32
C SER A 875 -23.34 73.20 -5.49
N ALA A 876 -22.89 72.02 -5.11
CA ALA A 876 -22.48 71.00 -6.07
C ALA A 876 -23.15 69.69 -5.72
N ALA A 877 -23.74 69.01 -6.69
CA ALA A 877 -24.33 67.72 -6.52
C ALA A 877 -23.45 66.65 -7.28
N MET A 878 -23.08 65.58 -6.59
CA MET A 878 -22.33 64.49 -7.16
C MET A 878 -23.20 63.21 -7.13
N LYS A 879 -23.48 62.66 -8.33
CA LYS A 879 -24.20 61.44 -8.52
C LYS A 879 -23.22 60.25 -8.66
N SER A 880 -23.63 59.03 -8.33
CA SER A 880 -22.79 57.83 -8.45
C SER A 880 -21.42 57.93 -7.77
N VAL A 881 -21.33 58.53 -6.60
CA VAL A 881 -20.08 58.85 -5.89
C VAL A 881 -19.09 57.71 -5.79
N LEU A 882 -19.59 56.48 -5.58
CA LEU A 882 -18.76 55.28 -5.43
C LEU A 882 -18.37 54.61 -6.78
N ARG A 883 -18.75 55.23 -7.94
CA ARG A 883 -18.45 54.73 -9.28
C ARG A 883 -17.67 55.68 -10.18
N GLY A 884 -17.20 56.82 -9.62
CA GLY A 884 -16.53 57.83 -10.40
C GLY A 884 -17.48 58.88 -10.98
N GLY A 885 -18.31 59.42 -10.14
CA GLY A 885 -19.52 60.24 -10.30
C GLY A 885 -19.53 61.39 -11.29
N GLU A 886 -20.73 61.72 -11.72
CA GLU A 886 -21.05 62.99 -12.40
C GLU A 886 -21.17 64.12 -11.38
N ILE A 887 -20.51 65.27 -11.59
CA ILE A 887 -20.60 66.41 -10.73
C ILE A 887 -21.38 67.50 -11.50
N THR A 888 -22.40 67.98 -10.90
CA THR A 888 -23.11 69.25 -11.35
C THR A 888 -22.93 70.28 -10.26
N ALA A 889 -22.36 71.38 -10.63
CA ALA A 889 -22.07 72.44 -9.68
C ALA A 889 -22.67 73.78 -10.14
N ASP A 890 -23.30 74.51 -9.23
CA ASP A 890 -23.70 75.92 -9.33
C ASP A 890 -23.01 76.65 -8.21
N ILE A 891 -21.87 77.20 -8.51
CA ILE A 891 -20.98 77.84 -7.52
C ILE A 891 -20.66 79.29 -7.96
N LEU A 892 -20.96 80.22 -7.12
CA LEU A 892 -20.55 81.58 -7.26
C LEU A 892 -19.17 81.79 -6.63
N LEU A 893 -18.22 82.16 -7.42
CA LEU A 893 -16.86 82.45 -6.95
C LEU A 893 -16.78 84.00 -6.70
N ASP A 894 -16.49 84.35 -5.47
CA ASP A 894 -16.29 85.75 -5.07
C ASP A 894 -14.80 85.93 -4.74
N SER A 895 -14.16 86.90 -5.49
CA SER A 895 -12.73 87.16 -5.30
C SER A 895 -11.79 85.94 -5.35
N VAL A 896 -12.05 85.08 -6.31
CA VAL A 896 -11.24 83.87 -6.47
C VAL A 896 -10.15 84.10 -7.52
N GLU A 897 -8.87 83.87 -7.20
CA GLU A 897 -7.74 83.82 -8.08
C GLU A 897 -7.37 82.39 -8.47
#